data_8e724e4815ec2ff82e3dd90f5de08d25
#
_entry.id   8e724e4815ec2ff82e3dd90f5de08d25
#
_cell.length_a   1.000
_cell.length_b   1.000
_cell.length_c   1.000
_cell.angle_alpha   90.00
_cell.angle_beta   90.00
_cell.angle_gamma   90.00
#
_symmetry.space_group_name_H-M   'P 1'
#
loop_
_entity.id
_entity.type
_entity.pdbx_description
1 polymer ?
#
loop_
_entity_poly.entity_id
_entity_poly.type
_entity_poly.pdbx_seq_one_letter_code
_entity_poly.pdbx_strand_id
1 'polypeptide(L)'
;MKKIVSIMLIFAMMTVTVSCSKNDNISEKNIVPDKETTIESVDMDGNNIEFVAQGDYFYHNDNKKWNRVILKGVNMGLTLATTNLNNPDVSYETYMEWFKQISEMNANTVKVFTIMNPDFYQAFYDYNKKAECPLYLIQGIWFNEDYLYDVADALDADNIVADAFERNITETIDIIHGNSDYTSYGNIKNAVYHNDISKYVAGYILGLEWPAEFVQNTNSHTDREAYFGEYLENTNDATPFESFLCEMGDKLISYETQSYKTQIPVAFLNWQTTDALKHSNEPFEEEDSVSVNTENIKSNESYKAGLFAALDIYPYYPEFMNHQKEYVDYKDSNGQSNPYEAYLIDLKKEYTVPVMVAEVGLPTSRGIAHESVVGYNQGGLTEKQQGEYLTNLLTSIYKSGYAGGMIFSWQEEWFKQTWNTVKYAPENPECRTPNVMSAEQGYGIVAVEPGENQICKIDGKLDEWSDSENIIDSDEYKLYSKYDEGYLYLAVQLKSKTDGKIYVPISTLGVGSQKDNTRNIAFDKNTDYILEIDKNGETRLLTDAYYSTFHYIYGYSKGVFDFDNDYSVKNSGEYVRIQMFTSNEMYLPDDNKTIEPQFYESGLLKLGITDPDSDKFDNTVDYYIADNTMEFRIPWYLLNVMNSTQGTVINDFYSEGSINFTNIKELNIGIGKAGDNIEMKSIPLEEKQQSSYHTRLKKSYEILKEYLKKVK
;
A
#
# COMPACT_ATOMS: atom_id res chain seq x y z
N MET A 1 56.54 27.61 -34.60
CA MET A 1 55.70 28.54 -33.82
C MET A 1 54.25 28.10 -33.99
N LYS A 2 53.80 27.25 -33.08
CA LYS A 2 52.37 26.86 -32.98
C LYS A 2 51.95 27.13 -31.53
N LYS A 3 50.99 28.01 -31.38
CA LYS A 3 50.38 28.33 -30.07
C LYS A 3 49.43 27.20 -29.67
N ILE A 4 49.69 26.64 -28.49
CA ILE A 4 48.76 25.72 -27.82
C ILE A 4 47.83 26.58 -27.00
N VAL A 5 46.54 26.52 -27.29
CA VAL A 5 45.47 27.11 -26.47
C VAL A 5 44.94 26.02 -25.54
N SER A 6 45.24 26.17 -24.27
CA SER A 6 44.63 25.36 -23.20
C SER A 6 43.23 25.84 -22.93
N ILE A 7 42.23 24.98 -23.17
CA ILE A 7 40.85 25.20 -22.73
C ILE A 7 40.72 24.63 -21.32
N MET A 8 40.62 25.53 -20.33
CA MET A 8 40.14 25.19 -18.99
C MET A 8 38.65 24.97 -19.04
N LEU A 9 38.20 23.73 -18.84
CA LEU A 9 36.81 23.42 -18.52
C LEU A 9 36.58 23.78 -17.04
N ILE A 10 35.85 24.87 -16.84
CA ILE A 10 35.28 25.21 -15.52
C ILE A 10 34.02 24.36 -15.34
N PHE A 11 34.10 23.35 -14.47
CA PHE A 11 32.92 22.65 -13.96
C PHE A 11 32.19 23.64 -13.03
N ALA A 12 31.15 24.28 -13.52
CA ALA A 12 30.20 24.95 -12.67
C ALA A 12 29.31 23.88 -12.02
N MET A 13 29.56 23.60 -10.74
CA MET A 13 28.57 22.95 -9.90
C MET A 13 27.37 23.89 -9.82
N MET A 14 26.30 23.57 -10.52
CA MET A 14 25.00 24.16 -10.25
C MET A 14 24.50 23.53 -8.94
N THR A 15 24.69 24.24 -7.85
CA THR A 15 23.88 24.05 -6.65
C THR A 15 22.46 24.46 -6.99
N VAL A 16 21.56 23.48 -7.16
CA VAL A 16 20.13 23.74 -7.23
C VAL A 16 19.69 24.09 -5.82
N THR A 17 19.61 25.40 -5.56
CA THR A 17 18.93 25.90 -4.36
C THR A 17 17.43 25.66 -4.55
N VAL A 18 16.88 24.72 -3.81
CA VAL A 18 15.42 24.62 -3.61
C VAL A 18 15.04 25.81 -2.76
N SER A 19 14.64 26.89 -3.40
CA SER A 19 14.10 28.07 -2.73
C SER A 19 12.67 27.76 -2.32
N CYS A 20 12.36 27.85 -1.03
CA CYS A 20 11.01 28.12 -0.57
C CYS A 20 10.64 29.50 -1.15
N SER A 21 9.99 29.52 -2.30
CA SER A 21 9.85 30.71 -3.13
C SER A 21 9.03 31.80 -2.42
N LYS A 22 9.71 32.85 -2.03
CA LYS A 22 9.09 34.17 -1.93
C LYS A 22 9.02 34.76 -3.34
N ASN A 23 7.80 34.79 -3.89
CA ASN A 23 7.38 35.55 -5.07
C ASN A 23 8.15 35.33 -6.39
N ASP A 24 7.59 34.56 -7.28
CA ASP A 24 7.68 34.82 -8.71
C ASP A 24 6.27 34.76 -9.35
N ASN A 25 5.86 35.87 -9.95
CA ASN A 25 4.60 36.04 -10.66
C ASN A 25 4.60 35.22 -11.96
N ILE A 26 4.08 34.01 -11.89
CA ILE A 26 3.55 33.29 -13.04
C ILE A 26 2.12 32.92 -12.68
N SER A 27 1.15 33.39 -13.45
CA SER A 27 -0.29 33.14 -13.26
C SER A 27 -0.65 31.67 -13.61
N GLU A 28 -0.13 30.70 -12.88
CA GLU A 28 -0.70 29.37 -12.81
C GLU A 28 -1.82 29.42 -11.78
N LYS A 29 -3.03 29.03 -12.15
CA LYS A 29 -4.18 28.95 -11.23
C LYS A 29 -3.78 28.04 -10.06
N ASN A 30 -3.80 28.61 -8.85
CA ASN A 30 -3.57 27.85 -7.64
C ASN A 30 -4.59 26.69 -7.56
N ILE A 31 -4.14 25.49 -7.22
CA ILE A 31 -4.99 24.30 -7.09
C ILE A 31 -5.86 24.43 -5.84
N VAL A 32 -5.33 25.03 -4.79
CA VAL A 32 -6.04 25.30 -3.53
C VAL A 32 -6.91 26.54 -3.67
N PRO A 33 -8.17 26.53 -3.20
CA PRO A 33 -9.03 27.70 -3.22
C PRO A 33 -8.40 28.93 -2.55
N ASP A 34 -8.61 30.10 -3.16
CA ASP A 34 -8.14 31.38 -2.64
C ASP A 34 -9.01 31.79 -1.42
N LYS A 35 -8.50 31.52 -0.22
CA LYS A 35 -9.10 31.88 1.08
C LYS A 35 -8.06 32.61 1.93
N GLU A 36 -8.44 33.03 3.13
CA GLU A 36 -7.56 33.71 4.08
C GLU A 36 -6.26 32.94 4.28
N THR A 37 -5.13 33.57 4.01
CA THR A 37 -3.80 32.98 4.08
C THR A 37 -3.13 33.19 5.44
N THR A 38 -3.71 34.03 6.30
CA THR A 38 -3.19 34.35 7.64
C THR A 38 -4.35 34.61 8.61
N ILE A 39 -4.12 34.31 9.89
CA ILE A 39 -4.98 34.72 11.00
C ILE A 39 -4.26 35.76 11.88
N GLU A 40 -5.00 36.63 12.57
CA GLU A 40 -4.40 37.78 13.24
C GLU A 40 -3.56 37.38 14.46
N SER A 41 -4.10 36.58 15.36
CA SER A 41 -3.41 36.15 16.58
C SER A 41 -4.10 34.95 17.21
N VAL A 42 -3.34 34.13 17.90
CA VAL A 42 -3.82 33.05 18.75
C VAL A 42 -3.45 33.39 20.18
N ASP A 43 -4.42 33.33 21.09
CA ASP A 43 -4.14 33.40 22.52
C ASP A 43 -3.52 32.08 22.96
N MET A 44 -2.24 32.10 23.28
CA MET A 44 -1.48 30.88 23.63
C MET A 44 -1.63 30.48 25.11
N ASP A 45 -2.22 31.35 25.93
CA ASP A 45 -2.45 31.14 27.37
C ASP A 45 -1.22 30.59 28.14
N GLY A 46 -0.04 31.04 27.73
CA GLY A 46 1.25 30.63 28.30
C GLY A 46 1.78 29.28 27.81
N ASN A 47 1.14 28.62 26.86
CA ASN A 47 1.59 27.38 26.23
C ASN A 47 2.42 27.64 24.99
N ASN A 48 3.24 26.67 24.58
CA ASN A 48 3.92 26.63 23.30
C ASN A 48 2.98 26.04 22.25
N ILE A 49 2.67 26.82 21.19
CA ILE A 49 1.81 26.39 20.11
C ILE A 49 2.47 26.80 18.80
N GLU A 50 2.88 25.83 17.99
CA GLU A 50 3.51 26.07 16.68
C GLU A 50 2.52 25.93 15.54
N PHE A 51 1.49 25.08 15.70
CA PHE A 51 0.43 24.87 14.75
C PHE A 51 -0.93 25.06 15.40
N VAL A 52 -1.87 25.61 14.62
CA VAL A 52 -3.30 25.63 14.99
C VAL A 52 -4.14 25.11 13.85
N ALA A 53 -5.19 24.37 14.18
CA ALA A 53 -6.25 23.95 13.28
C ALA A 53 -7.46 24.88 13.50
N GLN A 54 -7.81 25.70 12.50
CA GLN A 54 -8.90 26.67 12.63
C GLN A 54 -9.62 26.88 11.30
N GLY A 55 -10.95 26.90 11.33
CA GLY A 55 -11.78 27.03 10.12
C GLY A 55 -11.56 25.84 9.18
N ASP A 56 -11.07 26.09 7.98
CA ASP A 56 -10.81 25.04 6.98
C ASP A 56 -9.34 24.61 6.90
N TYR A 57 -8.40 25.24 7.64
CA TYR A 57 -6.97 25.05 7.41
C TYR A 57 -6.12 24.97 8.66
N PHE A 58 -4.89 24.50 8.47
CA PHE A 58 -3.82 24.63 9.44
C PHE A 58 -3.08 25.96 9.25
N TYR A 59 -2.60 26.50 10.37
CA TYR A 59 -1.75 27.69 10.39
C TYR A 59 -0.50 27.40 11.21
N HIS A 60 0.65 27.80 10.68
CA HIS A 60 1.95 27.66 11.34
C HIS A 60 2.45 29.02 11.83
N ASN A 61 3.00 29.03 13.04
CA ASN A 61 3.56 30.20 13.69
C ASN A 61 4.97 30.49 13.16
N ASP A 62 5.10 31.47 12.28
CA ASP A 62 6.39 31.97 11.83
C ASP A 62 6.65 33.35 12.49
N ASN A 63 7.43 33.37 13.58
CA ASN A 63 7.79 34.60 14.31
C ASN A 63 6.57 35.45 14.73
N LYS A 64 5.55 34.83 15.28
CA LYS A 64 4.26 35.41 15.71
C LYS A 64 3.34 35.83 14.56
N LYS A 65 3.64 35.40 13.35
CA LYS A 65 2.74 35.49 12.22
C LYS A 65 2.22 34.11 11.88
N TRP A 66 0.90 33.94 11.93
CA TRP A 66 0.24 32.71 11.59
C TRP A 66 -0.04 32.64 10.09
N ASN A 67 0.70 31.77 9.39
CA ASN A 67 0.53 31.58 7.95
C ASN A 67 -0.17 30.26 7.67
N ARG A 68 -1.14 30.29 6.75
CA ARG A 68 -1.80 29.07 6.29
C ARG A 68 -0.77 28.07 5.74
N VAL A 69 -0.94 26.81 6.12
CA VAL A 69 -0.16 25.68 5.62
C VAL A 69 -1.10 24.64 5.03
N ILE A 70 -0.81 24.19 3.81
CA ILE A 70 -1.42 23.02 3.23
C ILE A 70 -0.49 21.84 3.49
N LEU A 71 -0.98 20.84 4.22
CA LEU A 71 -0.22 19.64 4.52
C LEU A 71 -0.24 18.71 3.31
N LYS A 72 0.92 18.46 2.74
CA LYS A 72 1.10 17.62 1.55
C LYS A 72 2.27 16.67 1.79
N GLY A 73 1.97 15.39 1.85
CA GLY A 73 2.99 14.47 2.34
C GLY A 73 2.75 13.02 2.00
N VAL A 74 3.46 12.18 2.73
CA VAL A 74 3.45 10.73 2.57
C VAL A 74 3.26 10.05 3.93
N ASN A 75 2.58 8.91 3.91
CA ASN A 75 2.62 7.95 5.00
C ASN A 75 3.92 7.18 4.96
N MET A 76 4.58 7.00 6.09
CA MET A 76 5.82 6.23 6.22
C MET A 76 5.58 5.05 7.15
N GLY A 77 5.79 3.85 6.62
CA GLY A 77 5.72 2.61 7.39
C GLY A 77 6.96 2.41 8.28
N LEU A 78 6.85 1.40 9.16
CA LEU A 78 7.92 1.08 10.13
C LEU A 78 8.97 0.14 9.56
N THR A 79 8.71 -0.53 8.43
CA THR A 79 9.49 -1.69 8.01
C THR A 79 10.19 -1.50 6.67
N LEU A 80 11.24 -2.26 6.49
CA LEU A 80 11.84 -2.59 5.20
C LEU A 80 11.32 -3.95 4.72
N ALA A 81 11.67 -4.33 3.50
CA ALA A 81 11.24 -5.58 2.87
C ALA A 81 11.45 -6.83 3.74
N THR A 82 12.57 -6.91 4.45
CA THR A 82 12.98 -8.10 5.22
C THR A 82 12.69 -7.99 6.71
N THR A 83 12.12 -6.88 7.17
CA THR A 83 11.76 -6.67 8.58
C THR A 83 10.25 -6.81 8.76
N ASN A 84 9.81 -6.96 9.99
CA ASN A 84 8.40 -7.02 10.35
C ASN A 84 8.07 -5.95 11.41
N LEU A 85 6.79 -5.75 11.69
CA LEU A 85 6.33 -4.76 12.66
C LEU A 85 6.92 -4.96 14.07
N ASN A 86 7.28 -6.22 14.40
CA ASN A 86 7.87 -6.56 15.70
C ASN A 86 9.39 -6.29 15.76
N ASN A 87 10.04 -6.06 14.62
CA ASN A 87 11.48 -5.75 14.54
C ASN A 87 11.73 -4.72 13.44
N PRO A 88 11.27 -3.47 13.61
CA PRO A 88 11.53 -2.40 12.67
C PRO A 88 12.99 -2.01 12.73
N ASP A 89 13.74 -2.27 11.66
CA ASP A 89 15.18 -2.01 11.57
C ASP A 89 15.50 -1.13 10.37
N VAL A 90 14.94 0.09 10.38
CA VAL A 90 15.28 1.13 9.41
C VAL A 90 16.36 2.03 10.04
N SER A 91 17.49 2.18 9.35
CA SER A 91 18.65 2.92 9.89
C SER A 91 18.48 4.44 9.80
N TYR A 92 19.24 5.15 10.63
CA TYR A 92 19.35 6.61 10.59
C TYR A 92 19.69 7.14 9.19
N GLU A 93 20.65 6.51 8.49
CA GLU A 93 21.07 6.93 7.16
C GLU A 93 19.95 6.77 6.13
N THR A 94 19.16 5.71 6.23
CA THR A 94 18.00 5.48 5.38
C THR A 94 16.93 6.55 5.58
N TYR A 95 16.61 6.88 6.83
CA TYR A 95 15.68 7.97 7.12
C TYR A 95 16.17 9.33 6.62
N MET A 96 17.47 9.64 6.80
CA MET A 96 18.05 10.88 6.30
C MET A 96 17.92 11.01 4.78
N GLU A 97 18.15 9.93 4.04
CA GLU A 97 17.96 9.92 2.58
C GLU A 97 16.47 10.06 2.21
N TRP A 98 15.58 9.37 2.91
CA TRP A 98 14.13 9.46 2.67
C TRP A 98 13.60 10.88 2.93
N PHE A 99 13.97 11.51 4.04
CA PHE A 99 13.55 12.88 4.33
C PHE A 99 14.02 13.87 3.26
N LYS A 100 15.24 13.68 2.76
CA LYS A 100 15.76 14.47 1.66
C LYS A 100 14.94 14.25 0.38
N GLN A 101 14.66 13.02 0.00
CA GLN A 101 13.87 12.68 -1.19
C GLN A 101 12.43 13.19 -1.08
N ILE A 102 11.79 13.07 0.08
CA ILE A 102 10.45 13.59 0.36
C ILE A 102 10.42 15.11 0.19
N SER A 103 11.40 15.82 0.76
CA SER A 103 11.51 17.27 0.59
C SER A 103 11.78 17.66 -0.88
N GLU A 104 12.65 16.94 -1.58
CA GLU A 104 12.93 17.16 -3.01
C GLU A 104 11.72 16.88 -3.90
N MET A 105 10.78 16.03 -3.46
CA MET A 105 9.47 15.80 -4.09
C MET A 105 8.52 17.01 -3.90
N ASN A 106 8.91 18.04 -3.14
CA ASN A 106 8.08 19.16 -2.73
C ASN A 106 6.94 18.80 -1.77
N ALA A 107 7.02 17.66 -1.12
CA ALA A 107 6.21 17.35 0.05
C ALA A 107 6.76 18.11 1.27
N ASN A 108 5.89 18.42 2.23
CA ASN A 108 6.27 19.12 3.46
C ASN A 108 5.90 18.36 4.73
N THR A 109 5.29 17.18 4.61
CA THR A 109 4.77 16.43 5.75
C THR A 109 5.09 14.95 5.63
N VAL A 110 5.44 14.33 6.75
CA VAL A 110 5.48 12.88 6.95
C VAL A 110 4.40 12.51 7.95
N LYS A 111 3.59 11.50 7.66
CA LYS A 111 2.67 10.89 8.63
C LYS A 111 3.24 9.52 9.03
N VAL A 112 3.24 9.22 10.30
CA VAL A 112 3.56 7.90 10.84
C VAL A 112 2.37 7.37 11.65
N PHE A 113 2.21 6.03 11.71
CA PHE A 113 1.04 5.39 12.32
C PHE A 113 1.15 5.29 13.84
N THR A 114 2.36 5.04 14.30
CA THR A 114 2.67 4.80 15.70
C THR A 114 4.09 5.25 16.02
N ILE A 115 4.60 4.89 17.19
CA ILE A 115 5.96 5.19 17.61
C ILE A 115 6.97 4.48 16.68
N MET A 116 7.86 5.27 16.10
CA MET A 116 8.96 4.82 15.25
C MET A 116 10.19 4.46 16.12
N ASN A 117 11.18 3.79 15.52
CA ASN A 117 12.45 3.54 16.21
C ASN A 117 13.21 4.86 16.51
N PRO A 118 14.17 4.86 17.46
CA PRO A 118 14.92 6.07 17.84
C PRO A 118 15.65 6.76 16.68
N ASP A 119 16.11 5.98 15.69
CA ASP A 119 16.82 6.51 14.52
C ASP A 119 15.94 7.42 13.66
N PHE A 120 14.62 7.16 13.60
CA PHE A 120 13.67 8.04 12.92
C PHE A 120 13.64 9.43 13.55
N TYR A 121 13.44 9.53 14.86
CA TYR A 121 13.33 10.82 15.56
C TYR A 121 14.66 11.57 15.58
N GLN A 122 15.78 10.85 15.71
CA GLN A 122 17.11 11.43 15.61
C GLN A 122 17.36 12.00 14.20
N ALA A 123 17.06 11.23 13.16
CA ALA A 123 17.23 11.67 11.77
C ALA A 123 16.29 12.84 11.45
N PHE A 124 15.04 12.80 11.91
CA PHE A 124 14.06 13.85 11.70
C PHE A 124 14.51 15.19 12.34
N TYR A 125 14.99 15.12 13.58
CA TYR A 125 15.57 16.28 14.26
C TYR A 125 16.79 16.84 13.51
N ASP A 126 17.75 15.99 13.13
CA ASP A 126 18.98 16.41 12.49
C ASP A 126 18.76 16.94 11.07
N TYR A 127 17.82 16.36 10.33
CA TYR A 127 17.38 16.85 9.04
C TYR A 127 16.77 18.25 9.16
N ASN A 128 15.76 18.41 10.00
CA ASN A 128 15.02 19.66 10.16
C ASN A 128 15.87 20.79 10.72
N LYS A 129 16.84 20.49 11.57
CA LYS A 129 17.78 21.49 12.10
C LYS A 129 18.64 22.15 11.01
N LYS A 130 18.85 21.46 9.88
CA LYS A 130 19.70 21.93 8.78
C LYS A 130 18.89 22.36 7.56
N ALA A 131 17.64 21.93 7.44
CA ALA A 131 16.79 22.18 6.30
C ALA A 131 16.36 23.65 6.24
N GLU A 132 16.38 24.25 5.04
CA GLU A 132 15.78 25.58 4.79
C GLU A 132 14.27 25.53 4.91
N CYS A 133 13.65 24.41 4.50
CA CYS A 133 12.24 24.12 4.61
C CYS A 133 12.09 22.84 5.44
N PRO A 134 11.77 22.95 6.75
CA PRO A 134 11.56 21.78 7.60
C PRO A 134 10.41 20.91 7.10
N LEU A 135 10.51 19.61 7.32
CA LEU A 135 9.38 18.68 7.22
C LEU A 135 8.54 18.74 8.49
N TYR A 136 7.24 18.67 8.35
CA TYR A 136 6.30 18.54 9.45
C TYR A 136 5.99 17.07 9.73
N LEU A 137 5.60 16.77 10.95
CA LEU A 137 5.19 15.43 11.35
C LEU A 137 3.70 15.43 11.72
N ILE A 138 2.97 14.48 11.19
CA ILE A 138 1.70 14.02 11.74
C ILE A 138 2.00 12.71 12.46
N GLN A 139 1.87 12.72 13.77
CA GLN A 139 2.15 11.56 14.61
C GLN A 139 0.87 10.81 14.91
N GLY A 140 0.78 9.58 14.43
CA GLY A 140 -0.29 8.64 14.81
C GLY A 140 -0.06 8.08 16.22
N ILE A 141 -1.14 7.87 16.92
CA ILE A 141 -1.18 7.20 18.22
C ILE A 141 -2.11 6.01 18.06
N TRP A 142 -1.51 4.91 17.67
CA TRP A 142 -2.15 3.64 17.38
C TRP A 142 -1.82 2.65 18.49
N PHE A 143 -2.65 1.66 18.70
CA PHE A 143 -2.36 0.56 19.63
C PHE A 143 -2.51 -0.79 18.92
N ASN A 144 -2.10 -1.89 19.57
CA ASN A 144 -2.12 -3.20 18.95
C ASN A 144 -3.56 -3.60 18.56
N GLU A 145 -3.76 -3.88 17.28
CA GLU A 145 -5.05 -4.28 16.71
C GLU A 145 -5.61 -5.58 17.30
N ASP A 146 -4.78 -6.45 17.86
CA ASP A 146 -5.25 -7.68 18.50
C ASP A 146 -6.31 -7.39 19.57
N TYR A 147 -6.22 -6.24 20.27
CA TYR A 147 -7.24 -5.83 21.24
C TYR A 147 -8.63 -5.61 20.62
N LEU A 148 -8.72 -5.23 19.34
CA LEU A 148 -10.01 -5.03 18.66
C LEU A 148 -10.78 -6.35 18.51
N TYR A 149 -10.04 -7.45 18.34
CA TYR A 149 -10.61 -8.78 18.14
C TYR A 149 -10.72 -9.56 19.46
N ASP A 150 -9.74 -9.43 20.35
CA ASP A 150 -9.69 -10.15 21.62
C ASP A 150 -10.69 -9.62 22.64
N VAL A 151 -10.87 -8.30 22.71
CA VAL A 151 -11.75 -7.62 23.64
C VAL A 151 -13.06 -7.17 22.99
N ALA A 152 -12.97 -6.71 21.72
CA ALA A 152 -14.08 -6.31 20.85
C ALA A 152 -14.97 -5.16 21.40
N ASP A 153 -14.49 -4.38 22.39
CA ASP A 153 -15.24 -3.31 23.05
C ASP A 153 -14.29 -2.31 23.72
N ALA A 154 -14.43 -1.01 23.44
CA ALA A 154 -13.59 0.05 24.01
C ALA A 154 -13.90 0.35 25.48
N LEU A 155 -15.07 -0.04 25.97
CA LEU A 155 -15.55 0.17 27.34
C LEU A 155 -15.59 -1.13 28.14
N ASP A 156 -14.64 -2.04 27.87
CA ASP A 156 -14.54 -3.33 28.52
C ASP A 156 -14.39 -3.18 30.05
N ALA A 157 -14.90 -4.17 30.78
CA ALA A 157 -14.98 -4.12 32.27
C ALA A 157 -13.61 -4.06 32.95
N ASP A 158 -12.56 -4.52 32.29
CA ASP A 158 -11.18 -4.56 32.82
C ASP A 158 -10.34 -3.36 32.34
N ASN A 159 -10.92 -2.44 31.54
CA ASN A 159 -10.29 -1.26 30.93
C ASN A 159 -9.05 -1.58 30.05
N ILE A 160 -8.98 -2.75 29.47
CA ILE A 160 -7.80 -3.22 28.71
C ILE A 160 -7.47 -2.27 27.55
N VAL A 161 -8.51 -1.89 26.78
CA VAL A 161 -8.35 -0.99 25.62
C VAL A 161 -8.01 0.42 26.07
N ALA A 162 -8.71 0.96 27.07
CA ALA A 162 -8.48 2.30 27.60
C ALA A 162 -7.06 2.46 28.18
N ASP A 163 -6.61 1.50 29.01
CA ASP A 163 -5.29 1.51 29.64
C ASP A 163 -4.16 1.38 28.59
N ALA A 164 -4.36 0.56 27.55
CA ALA A 164 -3.40 0.41 26.46
C ALA A 164 -3.29 1.71 25.63
N PHE A 165 -4.41 2.35 25.35
CA PHE A 165 -4.44 3.59 24.60
C PHE A 165 -3.82 4.76 25.38
N GLU A 166 -4.17 4.91 26.66
CA GLU A 166 -3.61 5.94 27.54
C GLU A 166 -2.09 5.80 27.71
N ARG A 167 -1.58 4.57 27.79
CA ARG A 167 -0.14 4.31 27.81
C ARG A 167 0.53 4.77 26.50
N ASN A 168 -0.02 4.40 25.35
CA ASN A 168 0.54 4.82 24.05
C ASN A 168 0.50 6.35 23.88
N ILE A 169 -0.52 7.02 24.40
CA ILE A 169 -0.61 8.48 24.44
C ILE A 169 0.57 9.07 25.22
N THR A 170 0.77 8.65 26.47
CA THR A 170 1.83 9.20 27.32
C THR A 170 3.21 8.90 26.78
N GLU A 171 3.46 7.68 26.32
CA GLU A 171 4.73 7.28 25.72
C GLU A 171 5.04 8.07 24.44
N THR A 172 4.05 8.28 23.57
CA THR A 172 4.23 9.08 22.35
C THR A 172 4.60 10.53 22.66
N ILE A 173 3.90 11.16 23.61
CA ILE A 173 4.18 12.54 24.00
C ILE A 173 5.59 12.66 24.58
N ASP A 174 6.00 11.78 25.48
CA ASP A 174 7.35 11.79 26.06
C ASP A 174 8.43 11.62 24.99
N ILE A 175 8.19 10.75 23.99
CA ILE A 175 9.10 10.55 22.86
C ILE A 175 9.20 11.82 21.98
N ILE A 176 8.09 12.47 21.66
CA ILE A 176 8.06 13.71 20.86
C ILE A 176 8.85 14.83 21.56
N HIS A 177 8.79 14.90 22.87
CA HIS A 177 9.57 15.86 23.68
C HIS A 177 10.99 15.40 24.05
N GLY A 178 11.41 14.23 23.53
CA GLY A 178 12.77 13.70 23.78
C GLY A 178 13.05 13.33 25.23
N ASN A 179 12.04 12.92 25.96
CA ASN A 179 12.09 12.62 27.40
C ASN A 179 11.71 11.16 27.69
N SER A 180 12.28 10.23 26.92
CA SER A 180 11.97 8.82 27.08
C SER A 180 13.23 7.97 27.01
N ASP A 181 13.40 7.09 28.00
CA ASP A 181 14.53 6.16 28.13
C ASP A 181 13.97 4.76 28.46
N TYR A 182 13.70 3.97 27.44
CA TYR A 182 13.27 2.59 27.58
C TYR A 182 14.44 1.65 27.26
N THR A 183 14.71 0.67 28.11
CA THR A 183 15.63 -0.42 27.81
C THR A 183 15.13 -1.28 26.65
N SER A 184 13.82 -1.32 26.46
CA SER A 184 13.15 -1.85 25.28
C SER A 184 11.75 -1.27 25.16
N TYR A 185 11.32 -0.92 23.94
CA TYR A 185 9.95 -0.55 23.62
C TYR A 185 9.41 -1.60 22.63
N GLY A 186 8.44 -2.40 23.07
CA GLY A 186 8.06 -3.57 22.29
C GLY A 186 9.29 -4.45 21.98
N ASN A 187 9.62 -4.58 20.70
CA ASN A 187 10.81 -5.31 20.23
C ASN A 187 12.01 -4.39 19.90
N ILE A 188 11.86 -3.06 20.07
CA ILE A 188 12.95 -2.09 19.83
C ILE A 188 13.88 -2.13 21.03
N LYS A 189 15.13 -2.56 20.83
CA LYS A 189 16.17 -2.58 21.86
C LYS A 189 16.84 -1.21 21.97
N ASN A 190 17.19 -0.81 23.20
CA ASN A 190 17.84 0.49 23.48
C ASN A 190 17.02 1.68 22.97
N ALA A 191 15.71 1.66 23.20
CA ALA A 191 14.78 2.68 22.75
C ALA A 191 14.95 3.96 23.59
N VAL A 192 15.92 4.79 23.21
CA VAL A 192 16.27 6.05 23.88
C VAL A 192 15.95 7.22 22.96
N TYR A 193 15.11 8.14 23.42
CA TYR A 193 14.62 9.29 22.67
C TYR A 193 14.99 10.58 23.39
N HIS A 194 15.95 11.36 22.85
CA HIS A 194 16.51 12.55 23.50
C HIS A 194 16.27 13.86 22.75
N ASN A 195 15.66 13.81 21.58
CA ASN A 195 15.49 15.00 20.74
C ASN A 195 14.06 15.51 20.81
N ASP A 196 13.89 16.70 21.33
CA ASP A 196 12.61 17.40 21.25
C ASP A 196 12.34 17.85 19.81
N ILE A 197 11.29 17.24 19.21
CA ILE A 197 10.82 17.57 17.87
C ILE A 197 9.43 18.20 17.88
N SER A 198 8.88 18.51 19.04
CA SER A 198 7.49 19.00 19.24
C SER A 198 7.14 20.19 18.34
N LYS A 199 8.10 21.11 18.10
CA LYS A 199 7.91 22.28 17.24
C LYS A 199 7.67 21.94 15.76
N TYR A 200 7.94 20.70 15.32
CA TYR A 200 7.71 20.25 13.96
C TYR A 200 6.46 19.38 13.84
N VAL A 201 5.81 19.05 14.95
CA VAL A 201 4.60 18.22 14.95
C VAL A 201 3.39 19.09 14.62
N ALA A 202 2.79 18.85 13.44
CA ALA A 202 1.63 19.59 12.97
C ALA A 202 0.31 19.05 13.52
N GLY A 203 0.28 17.82 14.01
CA GLY A 203 -0.89 17.22 14.62
C GLY A 203 -0.65 15.81 15.15
N TYR A 204 -1.51 15.42 16.09
CA TYR A 204 -1.68 14.04 16.52
C TYR A 204 -2.94 13.45 15.89
N ILE A 205 -2.89 12.19 15.50
CA ILE A 205 -4.06 11.42 15.08
C ILE A 205 -4.22 10.23 16.00
N LEU A 206 -5.33 10.19 16.76
CA LEU A 206 -5.66 9.10 17.67
C LEU A 206 -6.51 8.06 16.97
N GLY A 207 -6.16 6.79 17.18
CA GLY A 207 -6.93 5.65 16.71
C GLY A 207 -6.45 5.09 15.38
N LEU A 208 -7.31 4.32 14.77
CA LEU A 208 -7.05 3.52 13.58
C LEU A 208 -8.34 3.43 12.74
N GLU A 209 -8.34 2.65 11.67
CA GLU A 209 -9.53 2.28 10.92
C GLU A 209 -10.41 1.35 11.78
N TRP A 210 -11.39 1.95 12.46
CA TRP A 210 -12.20 1.24 13.46
C TRP A 210 -13.12 0.21 12.79
N PRO A 211 -13.06 -1.09 13.17
CA PRO A 211 -14.03 -2.06 12.70
C PRO A 211 -15.44 -1.68 13.16
N ALA A 212 -16.42 -1.75 12.27
CA ALA A 212 -17.79 -1.38 12.56
C ALA A 212 -18.37 -2.17 13.75
N GLU A 213 -18.06 -3.47 13.84
CA GLU A 213 -18.49 -4.32 14.97
C GLU A 213 -17.94 -3.82 16.31
N PHE A 214 -16.68 -3.41 16.38
CA PHE A 214 -16.08 -2.85 17.60
C PHE A 214 -16.78 -1.57 18.04
N VAL A 215 -17.10 -0.69 17.09
CA VAL A 215 -17.86 0.55 17.37
C VAL A 215 -19.28 0.23 17.85
N GLN A 216 -19.96 -0.71 17.20
CA GLN A 216 -21.31 -1.15 17.59
C GLN A 216 -21.33 -1.76 18.99
N ASN A 217 -20.36 -2.63 19.31
CA ASN A 217 -20.25 -3.25 20.63
C ASN A 217 -20.06 -2.18 21.72
N THR A 218 -19.16 -1.23 21.49
CA THR A 218 -18.96 -0.10 22.41
C THR A 218 -20.23 0.75 22.55
N ASN A 219 -20.94 1.01 21.45
CA ASN A 219 -22.19 1.78 21.48
C ASN A 219 -23.36 1.06 22.19
N SER A 220 -23.22 -0.24 22.45
CA SER A 220 -24.21 -0.97 23.26
C SER A 220 -24.26 -0.56 24.74
N HIS A 221 -23.21 0.13 25.23
CA HIS A 221 -23.14 0.70 26.58
C HIS A 221 -23.97 1.99 26.71
N THR A 222 -25.29 1.89 26.61
CA THR A 222 -26.22 3.03 26.58
C THR A 222 -26.30 3.82 27.89
N ASP A 223 -25.68 3.37 28.95
CA ASP A 223 -25.51 4.05 30.25
C ASP A 223 -24.27 4.95 30.32
N ARG A 224 -23.42 4.92 29.27
CA ARG A 224 -22.28 5.82 29.17
C ARG A 224 -22.79 7.25 28.94
N GLU A 225 -22.49 8.13 29.92
CA GLU A 225 -22.81 9.54 29.83
C GLU A 225 -21.83 10.29 28.89
N ALA A 226 -22.24 11.46 28.35
CA ALA A 226 -21.39 12.35 27.62
C ALA A 226 -20.20 12.80 28.50
N TYR A 227 -19.01 12.84 27.91
CA TYR A 227 -17.78 13.26 28.59
C TYR A 227 -17.65 14.78 28.62
N PHE A 228 -17.21 15.32 29.75
CA PHE A 228 -16.92 16.74 29.94
C PHE A 228 -15.56 16.87 30.65
N GLY A 229 -14.51 17.09 29.84
CA GLY A 229 -13.13 17.18 30.30
C GLY A 229 -12.63 18.61 30.51
N GLU A 230 -11.33 18.74 30.72
CA GLU A 230 -10.65 20.03 30.93
C GLU A 230 -10.47 20.78 29.60
N TYR A 231 -10.31 20.06 28.48
CA TYR A 231 -10.01 20.58 27.14
C TYR A 231 -11.03 20.20 26.09
N LEU A 232 -11.65 19.03 26.25
CA LEU A 232 -12.64 18.49 25.30
C LEU A 232 -13.94 18.15 26.01
N GLU A 233 -15.03 18.24 25.26
CA GLU A 233 -16.36 17.85 25.72
C GLU A 233 -17.20 17.28 24.58
N ASN A 234 -18.15 16.41 24.91
CA ASN A 234 -19.11 15.87 23.96
C ASN A 234 -20.34 16.77 23.81
N THR A 235 -20.92 16.73 22.59
CA THR A 235 -22.31 17.17 22.38
C THR A 235 -23.30 16.17 23.02
N ASN A 236 -24.56 16.58 23.17
CA ASN A 236 -25.59 15.70 23.69
C ASN A 236 -25.94 14.51 22.78
N ASP A 237 -25.54 14.58 21.52
CA ASP A 237 -25.82 13.55 20.51
C ASP A 237 -24.68 12.53 20.37
N ALA A 238 -23.60 12.68 21.17
CA ALA A 238 -22.45 11.79 21.12
C ALA A 238 -22.80 10.36 21.54
N THR A 239 -22.30 9.40 20.78
CA THR A 239 -22.39 7.97 21.09
C THR A 239 -21.42 7.58 22.22
N PRO A 240 -21.60 6.40 22.86
CA PRO A 240 -20.63 5.86 23.83
C PRO A 240 -19.21 5.77 23.27
N PHE A 241 -19.03 5.37 22.02
CA PHE A 241 -17.72 5.31 21.36
C PHE A 241 -17.09 6.70 21.15
N GLU A 242 -17.88 7.67 20.71
CA GLU A 242 -17.42 9.07 20.58
C GLU A 242 -17.08 9.69 21.95
N SER A 243 -17.80 9.28 23.00
CA SER A 243 -17.49 9.67 24.39
C SER A 243 -16.16 9.08 24.85
N PHE A 244 -15.86 7.82 24.48
CA PHE A 244 -14.56 7.20 24.72
C PHE A 244 -13.42 7.94 23.99
N LEU A 245 -13.59 8.24 22.71
CA LEU A 245 -12.59 8.99 21.95
C LEU A 245 -12.36 10.39 22.54
N CYS A 246 -13.42 11.08 22.96
CA CYS A 246 -13.34 12.38 23.60
C CYS A 246 -12.50 12.33 24.88
N GLU A 247 -12.72 11.32 25.73
CA GLU A 247 -11.94 11.10 26.96
C GLU A 247 -10.46 10.86 26.65
N MET A 248 -10.13 10.02 25.65
CA MET A 248 -8.74 9.75 25.27
C MET A 248 -8.05 11.01 24.72
N GLY A 249 -8.76 11.80 23.90
CA GLY A 249 -8.26 13.07 23.39
C GLY A 249 -8.03 14.10 24.51
N ASP A 250 -8.93 14.20 25.48
CA ASP A 250 -8.77 15.10 26.63
C ASP A 250 -7.56 14.70 27.50
N LYS A 251 -7.35 13.40 27.74
CA LYS A 251 -6.18 12.86 28.44
C LYS A 251 -4.88 13.20 27.72
N LEU A 252 -4.85 13.10 26.38
CA LEU A 252 -3.68 13.48 25.57
C LEU A 252 -3.34 14.95 25.79
N ILE A 253 -4.31 15.85 25.55
CA ILE A 253 -4.11 17.30 25.66
C ILE A 253 -3.73 17.69 27.09
N SER A 254 -4.38 17.07 28.08
CA SER A 254 -4.10 17.29 29.50
C SER A 254 -2.66 16.91 29.85
N TYR A 255 -2.21 15.71 29.46
CA TYR A 255 -0.86 15.24 29.77
C TYR A 255 0.20 16.13 29.13
N GLU A 256 0.06 16.48 27.84
CA GLU A 256 1.01 17.33 27.12
C GLU A 256 1.05 18.76 27.69
N THR A 257 -0.11 19.35 27.94
CA THR A 257 -0.19 20.71 28.48
C THR A 257 0.40 20.77 29.89
N GLN A 258 0.11 19.80 30.75
CA GLN A 258 0.59 19.81 32.14
C GLN A 258 2.09 19.50 32.23
N SER A 259 2.57 18.51 31.45
CA SER A 259 3.96 18.04 31.52
C SER A 259 4.94 18.95 30.75
N TYR A 260 4.51 19.46 29.58
CA TYR A 260 5.43 20.15 28.65
C TYR A 260 5.01 21.59 28.31
N LYS A 261 3.86 22.06 28.78
CA LYS A 261 3.33 23.38 28.43
C LYS A 261 3.21 23.58 26.91
N THR A 262 2.82 22.53 26.22
CA THR A 262 2.66 22.51 24.75
C THR A 262 1.25 22.08 24.42
N GLN A 263 0.68 22.64 23.34
CA GLN A 263 -0.55 22.16 22.72
C GLN A 263 -0.33 21.99 21.23
N ILE A 264 -0.72 20.85 20.70
CA ILE A 264 -0.61 20.44 19.30
C ILE A 264 -2.02 20.10 18.81
N PRO A 265 -2.41 20.40 17.53
CA PRO A 265 -3.70 20.00 16.98
C PRO A 265 -3.96 18.49 17.09
N VAL A 266 -5.20 18.10 17.39
CA VAL A 266 -5.59 16.70 17.60
C VAL A 266 -6.73 16.33 16.65
N ALA A 267 -6.65 15.12 16.11
CA ALA A 267 -7.73 14.46 15.36
C ALA A 267 -7.97 13.04 15.89
N PHE A 268 -9.15 12.54 15.54
CA PHE A 268 -9.52 11.14 15.69
C PHE A 268 -9.57 10.53 14.30
N LEU A 269 -8.87 9.41 14.08
CA LEU A 269 -8.88 8.75 12.80
C LEU A 269 -10.26 8.16 12.54
N ASN A 270 -10.71 8.31 11.30
CA ASN A 270 -11.90 7.68 10.78
C ASN A 270 -11.64 7.21 9.34
N TRP A 271 -12.55 6.47 8.76
CA TRP A 271 -12.48 5.97 7.40
C TRP A 271 -13.86 5.81 6.78
N GLN A 272 -13.92 5.43 5.53
CA GLN A 272 -15.17 5.40 4.74
C GLN A 272 -16.23 4.43 5.29
N THR A 273 -15.82 3.34 5.97
CA THR A 273 -16.74 2.33 6.54
C THR A 273 -17.52 2.85 7.77
N THR A 274 -16.96 3.82 8.48
CA THR A 274 -17.58 4.38 9.70
C THR A 274 -17.72 5.90 9.63
N ASP A 275 -17.76 6.47 8.43
CA ASP A 275 -17.91 7.91 8.24
C ASP A 275 -19.27 8.46 8.71
N ALA A 276 -19.43 9.78 8.61
CA ALA A 276 -20.66 10.45 9.06
C ALA A 276 -21.81 10.40 8.03
N LEU A 277 -21.57 9.84 6.84
CA LEU A 277 -22.57 9.74 5.77
C LEU A 277 -23.38 8.44 5.88
N LYS A 278 -24.37 8.28 5.01
CA LYS A 278 -25.12 7.05 4.77
C LYS A 278 -25.07 6.68 3.30
N HIS A 279 -24.73 5.44 3.05
CA HIS A 279 -24.51 4.93 1.70
C HIS A 279 -25.55 3.89 1.34
N SER A 280 -26.74 4.35 0.88
CA SER A 280 -27.91 3.50 0.67
C SER A 280 -27.71 2.37 -0.34
N ASN A 281 -26.70 2.48 -1.20
CA ASN A 281 -26.38 1.46 -2.20
C ASN A 281 -25.09 0.68 -1.87
N GLU A 282 -24.62 0.73 -0.59
CA GLU A 282 -23.56 -0.17 -0.13
C GLU A 282 -24.07 -1.61 -0.08
N PRO A 283 -23.44 -2.57 -0.81
CA PRO A 283 -23.93 -3.95 -0.87
C PRO A 283 -23.58 -4.79 0.38
N PHE A 284 -22.60 -4.37 1.18
CA PHE A 284 -22.16 -5.08 2.38
C PHE A 284 -22.60 -4.30 3.62
N GLU A 285 -23.58 -4.85 4.35
CA GLU A 285 -24.21 -4.17 5.49
C GLU A 285 -23.17 -3.74 6.54
N GLU A 286 -22.14 -4.53 6.73
CA GLU A 286 -21.03 -4.24 7.67
C GLU A 286 -20.25 -2.98 7.32
N GLU A 287 -20.20 -2.59 6.04
CA GLU A 287 -19.42 -1.45 5.54
C GLU A 287 -20.13 -0.08 5.72
N ASP A 288 -21.40 -0.06 6.11
CA ASP A 288 -22.19 1.17 6.41
C ASP A 288 -23.13 0.99 7.59
N SER A 289 -22.77 0.12 8.56
CA SER A 289 -23.68 -0.26 9.66
C SER A 289 -23.64 0.70 10.84
N VAL A 290 -22.58 1.49 11.03
CA VAL A 290 -22.39 2.44 12.11
C VAL A 290 -21.60 3.66 11.67
N SER A 291 -21.90 4.82 12.27
CA SER A 291 -21.16 6.06 12.00
C SER A 291 -20.41 6.51 13.25
N VAL A 292 -19.22 7.08 13.06
CA VAL A 292 -18.44 7.81 14.06
C VAL A 292 -18.35 9.26 13.60
N ASN A 293 -19.12 10.14 14.25
CA ASN A 293 -19.12 11.56 13.93
C ASN A 293 -18.23 12.34 14.92
N THR A 294 -17.00 12.61 14.54
CA THR A 294 -16.04 13.32 15.37
C THR A 294 -16.41 14.78 15.62
N GLU A 295 -17.41 15.35 14.90
CA GLU A 295 -18.01 16.65 15.23
C GLU A 295 -18.81 16.65 16.54
N ASN A 296 -19.13 15.47 17.10
CA ASN A 296 -19.69 15.33 18.44
C ASN A 296 -18.65 15.55 19.55
N ILE A 297 -17.37 15.74 19.21
CA ILE A 297 -16.28 16.09 20.12
C ILE A 297 -15.92 17.56 19.88
N LYS A 298 -16.02 18.39 20.90
CA LYS A 298 -15.76 19.83 20.82
C LYS A 298 -14.63 20.24 21.74
N SER A 299 -13.83 21.20 21.28
CA SER A 299 -12.84 21.86 22.15
C SER A 299 -13.51 22.95 22.97
N ASN A 300 -13.12 23.07 24.24
CA ASN A 300 -13.48 24.21 25.07
C ASN A 300 -12.43 25.35 24.99
N GLU A 301 -12.64 26.44 25.74
CA GLU A 301 -11.77 27.60 25.68
C GLU A 301 -10.32 27.35 26.17
N SER A 302 -10.05 26.26 26.90
CA SER A 302 -8.71 25.92 27.41
C SER A 302 -7.82 25.31 26.35
N TYR A 303 -8.41 24.74 25.28
CA TYR A 303 -7.64 24.16 24.18
C TYR A 303 -7.52 25.12 23.00
N LYS A 304 -6.31 25.59 22.74
CA LYS A 304 -6.03 26.65 21.75
C LYS A 304 -5.52 26.13 20.42
N ALA A 305 -4.91 24.94 20.37
CA ALA A 305 -4.36 24.38 19.14
C ALA A 305 -5.45 23.91 18.17
N GLY A 306 -6.61 23.51 18.66
CA GLY A 306 -7.79 23.16 17.87
C GLY A 306 -7.84 21.72 17.39
N LEU A 307 -9.05 21.27 17.06
CA LEU A 307 -9.32 19.97 16.48
C LEU A 307 -9.29 20.01 14.96
N PHE A 308 -8.96 18.89 14.33
CA PHE A 308 -9.14 18.64 12.92
C PHE A 308 -9.73 17.24 12.69
N ALA A 309 -10.26 16.97 11.50
CA ALA A 309 -10.71 15.65 11.10
C ALA A 309 -9.66 14.97 10.21
N ALA A 310 -9.40 13.70 10.45
CA ALA A 310 -8.47 12.87 9.70
C ALA A 310 -9.21 11.62 9.20
N LEU A 311 -9.19 11.40 7.88
CA LEU A 311 -9.91 10.28 7.27
C LEU A 311 -9.01 9.57 6.24
N ASP A 312 -9.06 8.24 6.27
CA ASP A 312 -8.47 7.40 5.24
C ASP A 312 -9.52 7.19 4.14
N ILE A 313 -9.19 7.61 2.90
CA ILE A 313 -10.16 7.68 1.80
C ILE A 313 -9.55 7.12 0.53
N TYR A 314 -10.03 5.94 0.12
CA TYR A 314 -9.60 5.26 -1.09
C TYR A 314 -10.65 5.30 -2.20
N PRO A 315 -10.27 5.35 -3.49
CA PRO A 315 -11.21 5.56 -4.60
C PRO A 315 -11.90 4.28 -5.11
N TYR A 316 -11.61 3.12 -4.52
CA TYR A 316 -12.07 1.81 -4.99
C TYR A 316 -12.83 1.01 -3.93
N TYR A 317 -12.82 1.45 -2.68
CA TYR A 317 -13.43 0.76 -1.53
C TYR A 317 -13.87 1.80 -0.49
N PRO A 318 -15.00 1.60 0.24
CA PRO A 318 -16.01 0.54 0.07
C PRO A 318 -16.76 0.59 -1.27
N GLU A 319 -17.65 -0.40 -1.52
CA GLU A 319 -18.26 -0.60 -2.84
C GLU A 319 -19.25 0.52 -3.23
N PHE A 320 -19.79 1.28 -2.30
CA PHE A 320 -20.62 2.46 -2.63
C PHE A 320 -19.88 3.45 -3.56
N MET A 321 -18.57 3.53 -3.47
CA MET A 321 -17.76 4.38 -4.36
C MET A 321 -17.95 4.03 -5.84
N ASN A 322 -18.26 2.76 -6.13
CA ASN A 322 -18.50 2.23 -7.46
C ASN A 322 -19.98 2.16 -7.86
N HIS A 323 -20.91 2.21 -6.88
CA HIS A 323 -22.31 1.90 -7.10
C HIS A 323 -23.31 2.96 -6.65
N GLN A 324 -22.92 3.91 -5.79
CA GLN A 324 -23.78 5.02 -5.40
C GLN A 324 -23.98 5.97 -6.59
N LYS A 325 -25.22 6.09 -7.03
CA LYS A 325 -25.55 6.79 -8.28
C LYS A 325 -25.13 8.25 -8.29
N GLU A 326 -25.28 8.93 -7.16
CA GLU A 326 -24.90 10.34 -6.98
C GLU A 326 -23.40 10.56 -7.19
N TYR A 327 -22.58 9.57 -6.85
CA TYR A 327 -21.13 9.63 -7.05
C TYR A 327 -20.73 9.24 -8.48
N VAL A 328 -21.24 8.11 -8.97
CA VAL A 328 -20.87 7.59 -10.30
C VAL A 328 -21.33 8.51 -11.43
N ASP A 329 -22.49 9.16 -11.31
CA ASP A 329 -23.04 10.08 -12.31
C ASP A 329 -22.37 11.48 -12.25
N TYR A 330 -21.63 11.80 -11.16
CA TYR A 330 -20.97 13.09 -11.01
C TYR A 330 -19.90 13.30 -12.09
N LYS A 331 -19.83 14.55 -12.58
CA LYS A 331 -18.82 14.99 -13.53
C LYS A 331 -18.03 16.15 -12.94
N ASP A 332 -16.73 16.03 -12.95
CA ASP A 332 -15.82 17.09 -12.51
C ASP A 332 -15.87 18.32 -13.45
N SER A 333 -15.09 19.32 -13.12
CA SER A 333 -14.99 20.57 -13.91
C SER A 333 -14.49 20.36 -15.36
N ASN A 334 -13.92 19.19 -15.68
CA ASN A 334 -13.48 18.81 -17.02
C ASN A 334 -14.53 17.95 -17.74
N GLY A 335 -15.66 17.63 -17.09
CA GLY A 335 -16.72 16.79 -17.61
C GLY A 335 -16.43 15.29 -17.55
N GLN A 336 -15.43 14.87 -16.77
CA GLN A 336 -15.07 13.47 -16.55
C GLN A 336 -15.78 12.92 -15.32
N SER A 337 -16.08 11.61 -15.33
CA SER A 337 -16.63 10.93 -14.15
C SER A 337 -15.60 10.94 -13.03
N ASN A 338 -16.01 11.40 -11.84
CA ASN A 338 -15.14 11.49 -10.68
C ASN A 338 -15.91 11.19 -9.38
N PRO A 339 -16.25 9.90 -9.12
CA PRO A 339 -16.94 9.51 -7.90
C PRO A 339 -16.22 9.96 -6.63
N TYR A 340 -14.90 9.92 -6.64
CA TYR A 340 -14.06 10.33 -5.52
C TYR A 340 -14.26 11.81 -5.14
N GLU A 341 -14.26 12.72 -6.13
CA GLU A 341 -14.51 14.16 -5.88
C GLU A 341 -15.94 14.39 -5.34
N ALA A 342 -16.92 13.65 -5.87
CA ALA A 342 -18.30 13.75 -5.39
C ALA A 342 -18.43 13.37 -3.92
N TYR A 343 -17.85 12.23 -3.54
CA TYR A 343 -17.81 11.78 -2.15
C TYR A 343 -17.10 12.80 -1.24
N LEU A 344 -15.94 13.31 -1.64
CA LEU A 344 -15.20 14.31 -0.88
C LEU A 344 -16.01 15.59 -0.64
N ILE A 345 -16.77 16.04 -1.65
CA ILE A 345 -17.65 17.23 -1.53
C ILE A 345 -18.78 16.99 -0.52
N ASP A 346 -19.36 15.80 -0.50
CA ASP A 346 -20.41 15.45 0.45
C ASP A 346 -19.88 15.32 1.86
N LEU A 347 -18.81 14.56 2.04
CA LEU A 347 -18.18 14.34 3.34
C LEU A 347 -17.70 15.66 3.97
N LYS A 348 -17.13 16.58 3.18
CA LYS A 348 -16.67 17.89 3.71
C LYS A 348 -17.79 18.72 4.35
N LYS A 349 -19.05 18.51 3.98
CA LYS A 349 -20.20 19.24 4.55
C LYS A 349 -20.50 18.86 6.00
N GLU A 350 -20.11 17.66 6.38
CA GLU A 350 -20.31 17.14 7.74
C GLU A 350 -19.32 17.72 8.75
N TYR A 351 -18.26 18.41 8.29
CA TYR A 351 -17.20 18.91 9.15
C TYR A 351 -17.09 20.42 9.17
N THR A 352 -16.99 20.99 10.37
CA THR A 352 -16.76 22.43 10.62
C THR A 352 -15.30 22.75 10.94
N VAL A 353 -14.50 21.74 11.23
CA VAL A 353 -13.06 21.82 11.48
C VAL A 353 -12.25 21.56 10.19
N PRO A 354 -10.93 21.86 10.17
CA PRO A 354 -10.09 21.46 9.04
C PRO A 354 -10.17 19.95 8.81
N VAL A 355 -10.30 19.52 7.55
CA VAL A 355 -10.33 18.08 7.21
C VAL A 355 -9.08 17.72 6.42
N MET A 356 -8.44 16.63 6.78
CA MET A 356 -7.29 16.06 6.08
C MET A 356 -7.62 14.66 5.60
N VAL A 357 -7.29 14.35 4.34
CA VAL A 357 -7.21 12.96 3.88
C VAL A 357 -5.89 12.39 4.40
N ALA A 358 -5.99 11.53 5.42
CA ALA A 358 -4.83 10.99 6.13
C ALA A 358 -4.19 9.82 5.36
N GLU A 359 -4.97 9.18 4.47
CA GLU A 359 -4.47 8.21 3.49
C GLU A 359 -5.21 8.32 2.17
N VAL A 360 -4.45 8.36 1.08
CA VAL A 360 -4.90 8.22 -0.29
C VAL A 360 -3.84 7.50 -1.09
N GLY A 361 -4.17 6.39 -1.74
CA GLY A 361 -3.15 5.58 -2.40
C GLY A 361 -3.68 4.74 -3.56
N LEU A 362 -2.77 4.40 -4.47
CA LEU A 362 -3.00 3.52 -5.61
C LEU A 362 -1.76 2.64 -5.82
N PRO A 363 -1.89 1.31 -5.72
CA PRO A 363 -0.73 0.42 -5.81
C PRO A 363 -0.38 0.04 -7.25
N THR A 364 0.91 -0.19 -7.48
CA THR A 364 1.46 -0.62 -8.77
C THR A 364 1.66 -2.12 -8.88
N SER A 365 0.99 -2.90 -8.08
CA SER A 365 1.05 -4.36 -8.14
C SER A 365 0.59 -4.91 -9.49
N ARG A 366 1.04 -6.11 -9.83
CA ARG A 366 0.50 -6.86 -10.96
C ARG A 366 -0.89 -7.40 -10.67
N GLY A 367 -1.14 -7.81 -9.42
CA GLY A 367 -2.44 -8.25 -8.95
C GLY A 367 -3.41 -7.09 -8.74
N ILE A 368 -4.72 -7.42 -8.77
CA ILE A 368 -5.82 -6.49 -8.52
C ILE A 368 -6.66 -7.06 -7.39
N ALA A 369 -6.97 -6.23 -6.39
CA ALA A 369 -7.83 -6.62 -5.27
C ALA A 369 -9.24 -6.00 -5.36
N HIS A 370 -9.34 -4.74 -5.78
CA HIS A 370 -10.60 -4.06 -6.06
C HIS A 370 -10.53 -3.31 -7.38
N GLU A 371 -11.61 -3.35 -8.15
CA GLU A 371 -11.75 -2.58 -9.38
C GLU A 371 -12.56 -1.31 -9.13
N SER A 372 -12.18 -0.21 -9.78
CA SER A 372 -12.92 1.05 -9.76
C SER A 372 -13.56 1.32 -11.12
N VAL A 373 -14.79 1.80 -11.13
CA VAL A 373 -15.53 2.14 -12.36
C VAL A 373 -14.87 3.21 -13.21
N VAL A 374 -13.88 3.93 -12.65
CA VAL A 374 -13.09 4.95 -13.37
C VAL A 374 -11.63 4.54 -13.54
N GLY A 375 -11.28 3.29 -13.20
CA GLY A 375 -9.95 2.72 -13.38
C GLY A 375 -8.93 3.07 -12.29
N TYR A 376 -9.36 3.65 -11.17
CA TYR A 376 -8.53 3.87 -9.99
C TYR A 376 -8.51 2.61 -9.12
N ASN A 377 -8.06 1.50 -9.70
CA ASN A 377 -8.12 0.18 -9.08
C ASN A 377 -7.10 0.03 -7.94
N GLN A 378 -7.39 -0.87 -7.02
CA GLN A 378 -6.39 -1.39 -6.11
C GLN A 378 -5.54 -2.43 -6.83
N GLY A 379 -4.54 -1.97 -7.56
CA GLY A 379 -3.60 -2.79 -8.31
C GLY A 379 -3.78 -2.77 -9.84
N GLY A 380 -2.92 -3.48 -10.53
CA GLY A 380 -2.89 -3.55 -11.98
C GLY A 380 -2.41 -2.27 -12.69
N LEU A 381 -1.85 -1.31 -11.95
CA LEU A 381 -1.42 -0.02 -12.45
C LEU A 381 0.09 0.02 -12.71
N THR A 382 0.47 0.73 -13.77
CA THR A 382 1.87 1.09 -14.00
C THR A 382 2.29 2.21 -13.06
N GLU A 383 3.60 2.34 -12.82
CA GLU A 383 4.14 3.43 -12.00
C GLU A 383 3.78 4.82 -12.56
N LYS A 384 3.70 4.94 -13.88
CA LYS A 384 3.26 6.17 -14.52
C LYS A 384 1.79 6.47 -14.21
N GLN A 385 0.91 5.47 -14.34
CA GLN A 385 -0.50 5.61 -13.98
C GLN A 385 -0.68 5.95 -12.50
N GLN A 386 0.10 5.32 -11.61
CA GLN A 386 0.11 5.68 -10.19
C GLN A 386 0.35 7.19 -10.00
N GLY A 387 1.40 7.73 -10.61
CA GLY A 387 1.71 9.16 -10.51
C GLY A 387 0.60 10.06 -11.09
N GLU A 388 0.11 9.75 -12.28
CA GLU A 388 -0.94 10.51 -12.95
C GLU A 388 -2.27 10.47 -12.16
N TYR A 389 -2.66 9.29 -11.66
CA TYR A 389 -3.91 9.12 -10.92
C TYR A 389 -3.83 9.72 -9.52
N LEU A 390 -2.71 9.57 -8.81
CA LEU A 390 -2.51 10.25 -7.52
C LEU A 390 -2.57 11.77 -7.66
N THR A 391 -2.05 12.35 -8.75
CA THR A 391 -2.19 13.80 -8.96
C THR A 391 -3.65 14.21 -9.18
N ASN A 392 -4.48 13.36 -9.80
CA ASN A 392 -5.91 13.61 -9.97
C ASN A 392 -6.65 13.55 -8.62
N LEU A 393 -6.38 12.50 -7.82
CA LEU A 393 -6.98 12.34 -6.49
C LEU A 393 -6.61 13.50 -5.56
N LEU A 394 -5.33 13.87 -5.48
CA LEU A 394 -4.86 15.02 -4.71
C LEU A 394 -5.48 16.34 -5.20
N THR A 395 -5.71 16.47 -6.51
CA THR A 395 -6.39 17.64 -7.07
C THR A 395 -7.84 17.71 -6.57
N SER A 396 -8.57 16.60 -6.54
CA SER A 396 -9.92 16.51 -6.00
C SER A 396 -9.94 16.85 -4.51
N ILE A 397 -8.99 16.35 -3.72
CA ILE A 397 -8.84 16.64 -2.29
C ILE A 397 -8.69 18.16 -2.06
N TYR A 398 -7.71 18.79 -2.69
CA TYR A 398 -7.43 20.21 -2.44
C TYR A 398 -8.53 21.13 -3.00
N LYS A 399 -9.12 20.82 -4.16
CA LYS A 399 -10.25 21.59 -4.72
C LYS A 399 -11.50 21.50 -3.87
N SER A 400 -11.74 20.37 -3.21
CA SER A 400 -12.86 20.19 -2.28
C SER A 400 -12.66 20.91 -0.94
N GLY A 401 -11.51 21.60 -0.75
CA GLY A 401 -11.26 22.44 0.43
C GLY A 401 -10.68 21.69 1.63
N TYR A 402 -10.05 20.55 1.40
CA TYR A 402 -9.33 19.81 2.43
C TYR A 402 -8.00 20.50 2.76
N ALA A 403 -7.60 20.44 4.02
CA ALA A 403 -6.40 21.08 4.55
C ALA A 403 -5.11 20.28 4.32
N GLY A 404 -5.23 19.03 3.93
CA GLY A 404 -4.09 18.16 3.67
C GLY A 404 -4.45 16.88 2.94
N GLY A 405 -3.43 16.26 2.33
CA GLY A 405 -3.52 14.94 1.69
C GLY A 405 -2.20 14.20 1.83
N MET A 406 -2.25 12.99 2.41
CA MET A 406 -1.11 12.13 2.68
C MET A 406 -1.14 10.92 1.76
N ILE A 407 -0.15 10.80 0.89
CA ILE A 407 -0.02 9.68 -0.04
C ILE A 407 0.33 8.41 0.74
N PHE A 408 -0.46 7.37 0.59
CA PHE A 408 -0.12 6.02 1.04
C PHE A 408 0.54 5.27 -0.12
N SER A 409 1.87 4.95 -0.07
CA SER A 409 2.80 5.22 1.01
C SER A 409 4.20 5.60 0.50
N TRP A 410 5.16 5.88 1.38
CA TRP A 410 6.53 6.20 0.97
C TRP A 410 7.26 4.99 0.39
N GLN A 411 7.36 3.90 1.15
CA GLN A 411 8.04 2.67 0.73
C GLN A 411 7.08 1.48 0.64
N GLU A 412 7.43 0.50 -0.20
CA GLU A 412 6.77 -0.80 -0.24
C GLU A 412 7.14 -1.67 0.96
N GLU A 413 6.19 -2.47 1.45
CA GLU A 413 6.34 -3.33 2.61
C GLU A 413 5.83 -4.75 2.29
N TRP A 414 6.72 -5.74 2.25
CA TRP A 414 6.40 -7.10 1.79
C TRP A 414 5.53 -7.93 2.75
N PHE A 415 5.34 -7.48 3.98
CA PHE A 415 4.46 -8.20 4.92
C PHE A 415 2.97 -8.01 4.61
N LYS A 416 2.61 -6.98 3.85
CA LYS A 416 1.21 -6.62 3.58
C LYS A 416 0.56 -7.57 2.59
N GLN A 417 -0.69 -7.94 2.87
CA GLN A 417 -1.49 -8.85 2.04
C GLN A 417 -2.89 -8.27 1.83
N THR A 418 -3.46 -8.53 0.65
CA THR A 418 -4.85 -8.20 0.35
C THR A 418 -5.79 -9.34 0.75
N TRP A 419 -7.08 -9.05 0.88
CA TRP A 419 -8.12 -10.02 1.22
C TRP A 419 -8.13 -11.24 0.28
N ASN A 420 -7.76 -11.05 -0.98
CA ASN A 420 -7.70 -12.11 -1.98
C ASN A 420 -6.34 -12.83 -2.06
N THR A 421 -5.35 -12.44 -1.24
CA THR A 421 -4.04 -13.09 -1.16
C THR A 421 -3.68 -13.61 0.24
N VAL A 422 -4.29 -13.07 1.30
CA VAL A 422 -3.91 -13.37 2.70
C VAL A 422 -4.02 -14.86 3.05
N LYS A 423 -4.99 -15.57 2.49
CA LYS A 423 -5.21 -17.02 2.73
C LYS A 423 -4.06 -17.91 2.21
N TYR A 424 -3.19 -17.37 1.39
CA TYR A 424 -2.04 -18.03 0.82
C TYR A 424 -0.73 -17.61 1.51
N ALA A 425 -0.78 -16.71 2.48
CA ALA A 425 0.41 -16.28 3.20
C ALA A 425 0.77 -17.27 4.30
N PRO A 426 2.00 -17.83 4.33
CA PRO A 426 2.47 -18.62 5.46
C PRO A 426 2.53 -17.75 6.73
N GLU A 427 2.19 -18.34 7.87
CA GLU A 427 2.21 -17.65 9.15
C GLU A 427 3.63 -17.26 9.63
N ASN A 428 4.69 -17.82 9.03
CA ASN A 428 6.05 -17.53 9.46
C ASN A 428 6.56 -16.18 8.93
N PRO A 429 6.76 -15.17 9.80
CA PRO A 429 7.16 -13.83 9.41
C PRO A 429 8.66 -13.66 9.14
N GLU A 430 9.51 -14.66 9.36
CA GLU A 430 10.97 -14.50 9.39
C GLU A 430 11.62 -14.39 7.99
N CYS A 431 11.04 -15.02 6.97
CA CYS A 431 11.51 -14.94 5.59
C CYS A 431 10.44 -14.36 4.68
N ARG A 432 10.40 -13.04 4.58
CA ARG A 432 9.46 -12.37 3.70
C ARG A 432 9.99 -12.31 2.27
N THR A 433 9.14 -12.67 1.32
CA THR A 433 9.41 -12.56 -0.11
C THR A 433 8.34 -11.68 -0.76
N PRO A 434 8.67 -10.98 -1.84
CA PRO A 434 7.70 -10.12 -2.50
C PRO A 434 6.58 -10.97 -3.11
N ASN A 435 5.36 -10.49 -2.96
CA ASN A 435 4.18 -11.01 -3.65
C ASN A 435 3.58 -9.92 -4.54
N VAL A 436 4.03 -9.85 -5.79
CA VAL A 436 3.54 -8.84 -6.75
C VAL A 436 2.07 -8.99 -7.11
N MET A 437 1.42 -10.07 -6.67
CA MET A 437 -0.02 -10.28 -6.79
C MET A 437 -0.81 -9.67 -5.63
N SER A 438 -0.15 -9.34 -4.50
CA SER A 438 -0.76 -8.58 -3.41
C SER A 438 -0.71 -7.09 -3.70
N ALA A 439 -1.86 -6.47 -3.87
CA ALA A 439 -1.94 -5.04 -4.14
C ALA A 439 -1.36 -4.21 -2.98
N GLU A 440 -1.55 -4.65 -1.73
CA GLU A 440 -1.04 -3.96 -0.55
C GLU A 440 0.48 -3.74 -0.56
N GLN A 441 1.24 -4.59 -1.23
CA GLN A 441 2.70 -4.42 -1.33
C GLN A 441 3.14 -3.34 -2.32
N GLY A 442 2.25 -2.87 -3.20
CA GLY A 442 2.59 -2.01 -4.33
C GLY A 442 2.40 -0.50 -4.14
N TYR A 443 1.99 -0.02 -2.98
CA TYR A 443 1.65 1.41 -2.78
C TYR A 443 2.85 2.35 -2.77
N GLY A 444 4.02 1.90 -2.33
CA GLY A 444 5.20 2.75 -2.14
C GLY A 444 5.55 3.60 -3.35
N ILE A 445 6.05 4.82 -3.09
CA ILE A 445 6.74 5.66 -4.09
C ILE A 445 8.18 5.17 -4.28
N VAL A 446 8.75 4.57 -3.24
CA VAL A 446 9.98 3.79 -3.31
C VAL A 446 9.60 2.34 -3.56
N ALA A 447 9.98 1.82 -4.72
CA ALA A 447 9.88 0.40 -5.04
C ALA A 447 10.91 -0.39 -4.25
N VAL A 448 10.51 -1.57 -3.78
CA VAL A 448 11.39 -2.56 -3.17
C VAL A 448 11.39 -3.80 -4.08
N GLU A 449 12.49 -3.99 -4.77
CA GLU A 449 12.63 -5.03 -5.79
C GLU A 449 13.49 -6.20 -5.29
N PRO A 450 13.19 -7.46 -5.71
CA PRO A 450 13.92 -8.64 -5.27
C PRO A 450 15.38 -8.65 -5.74
N GLY A 451 16.23 -9.28 -4.92
CA GLY A 451 17.66 -9.40 -5.19
C GLY A 451 18.48 -8.15 -4.84
N GLU A 452 19.77 -8.28 -4.67
CA GLU A 452 20.68 -7.13 -4.50
C GLU A 452 20.71 -6.20 -5.73
N ASN A 453 20.37 -6.74 -6.90
CA ASN A 453 20.24 -6.04 -8.17
C ASN A 453 19.25 -6.78 -9.07
N GLN A 454 18.69 -6.10 -10.05
CA GLN A 454 17.87 -6.72 -11.09
C GLN A 454 18.71 -7.72 -11.91
N ILE A 455 18.41 -9.01 -11.81
CA ILE A 455 19.17 -10.09 -12.45
C ILE A 455 18.74 -10.35 -13.90
N CYS A 456 17.58 -9.86 -14.31
CA CYS A 456 17.05 -10.06 -15.66
C CYS A 456 16.12 -8.91 -16.04
N LYS A 457 16.37 -8.33 -17.20
CA LYS A 457 15.48 -7.38 -17.86
C LYS A 457 14.70 -8.14 -18.94
N ILE A 458 13.39 -8.05 -18.90
CA ILE A 458 12.56 -8.61 -19.97
C ILE A 458 12.54 -7.59 -21.10
N ASP A 459 13.39 -7.76 -22.11
CA ASP A 459 13.52 -6.82 -23.24
C ASP A 459 13.76 -7.51 -24.60
N GLY A 460 13.81 -8.85 -24.60
CA GLY A 460 14.01 -9.70 -25.78
C GLY A 460 15.47 -9.96 -26.16
N LYS A 461 16.42 -9.57 -25.29
CA LYS A 461 17.84 -9.87 -25.47
C LYS A 461 18.28 -10.94 -24.47
N LEU A 462 19.35 -11.63 -24.79
CA LEU A 462 19.92 -12.69 -23.94
C LEU A 462 21.27 -12.28 -23.33
N ASP A 463 21.54 -10.99 -23.19
CA ASP A 463 22.80 -10.47 -22.66
C ASP A 463 22.95 -10.67 -21.15
N GLU A 464 21.85 -10.85 -20.40
CA GLU A 464 21.88 -11.23 -18.99
C GLU A 464 21.86 -12.75 -18.75
N TRP A 465 21.84 -13.57 -19.82
CA TRP A 465 21.78 -15.02 -19.73
C TRP A 465 23.13 -15.67 -20.01
N SER A 466 23.54 -16.60 -19.16
CA SER A 466 24.79 -17.35 -19.30
C SER A 466 24.55 -18.80 -19.75
N ASP A 467 25.60 -19.46 -20.27
CA ASP A 467 25.52 -20.88 -20.66
C ASP A 467 25.24 -21.81 -19.46
N SER A 468 25.54 -21.40 -18.23
CA SER A 468 25.25 -22.17 -17.03
C SER A 468 23.76 -22.21 -16.67
N GLU A 469 22.98 -21.26 -17.18
CA GLU A 469 21.53 -21.17 -17.00
C GLU A 469 20.77 -21.92 -18.11
N ASN A 470 21.48 -22.44 -19.11
CA ASN A 470 20.89 -23.26 -20.17
C ASN A 470 20.58 -24.68 -19.65
N ILE A 471 19.29 -24.96 -19.44
CA ILE A 471 18.81 -26.22 -18.90
C ILE A 471 18.43 -27.25 -19.97
N ILE A 472 18.07 -26.82 -21.18
CA ILE A 472 17.75 -27.68 -22.31
C ILE A 472 18.37 -27.09 -23.57
N ASP A 473 19.13 -27.91 -24.29
CA ASP A 473 19.73 -27.60 -25.60
C ASP A 473 19.39 -28.72 -26.58
N SER A 474 18.35 -28.56 -27.37
CA SER A 474 17.89 -29.49 -28.41
C SER A 474 18.15 -28.93 -29.81
N ASP A 475 17.79 -29.70 -30.85
CA ASP A 475 17.90 -29.22 -32.26
C ASP A 475 16.94 -28.04 -32.54
N GLU A 476 15.84 -27.92 -31.83
CA GLU A 476 14.80 -26.89 -32.07
C GLU A 476 14.88 -25.71 -31.10
N TYR A 477 15.25 -25.93 -29.82
CA TYR A 477 15.19 -24.93 -28.76
C TYR A 477 16.44 -24.92 -27.89
N LYS A 478 16.76 -23.73 -27.33
CA LYS A 478 17.44 -23.60 -26.05
C LYS A 478 16.47 -23.01 -25.04
N LEU A 479 16.44 -23.61 -23.84
CA LEU A 479 15.68 -23.11 -22.70
C LEU A 479 16.64 -22.76 -21.59
N TYR A 480 16.55 -21.54 -21.10
CA TYR A 480 17.30 -21.03 -19.95
C TYR A 480 16.36 -20.81 -18.77
N SER A 481 16.86 -20.96 -17.55
CA SER A 481 16.13 -20.69 -16.33
C SER A 481 17.04 -20.11 -15.25
N LYS A 482 16.55 -19.10 -14.56
CA LYS A 482 17.08 -18.55 -13.31
C LYS A 482 15.95 -17.99 -12.46
N TYR A 483 16.23 -17.59 -11.23
CA TYR A 483 15.19 -17.06 -10.34
C TYR A 483 15.79 -16.12 -9.29
N ASP A 484 14.94 -15.26 -8.73
CA ASP A 484 15.19 -14.45 -7.54
C ASP A 484 14.06 -14.64 -6.51
N GLU A 485 13.97 -13.74 -5.55
CA GLU A 485 12.96 -13.81 -4.49
C GLU A 485 11.53 -13.58 -5.00
N GLY A 486 11.36 -12.88 -6.14
CA GLY A 486 10.04 -12.51 -6.68
C GLY A 486 9.56 -13.35 -7.85
N TYR A 487 10.49 -13.88 -8.64
CA TYR A 487 10.16 -14.43 -9.96
C TYR A 487 10.99 -15.66 -10.34
N LEU A 488 10.32 -16.55 -11.11
CA LEU A 488 10.99 -17.50 -11.99
C LEU A 488 11.18 -16.85 -13.36
N TYR A 489 12.42 -16.73 -13.82
CA TYR A 489 12.76 -16.24 -15.16
C TYR A 489 13.03 -17.39 -16.11
N LEU A 490 12.48 -17.29 -17.31
CA LEU A 490 12.70 -18.24 -18.41
C LEU A 490 13.07 -17.50 -19.67
N ALA A 491 14.01 -18.04 -20.44
CA ALA A 491 14.24 -17.57 -21.80
C ALA A 491 14.23 -18.74 -22.79
N VAL A 492 13.54 -18.55 -23.91
CA VAL A 492 13.47 -19.51 -24.99
C VAL A 492 14.15 -18.92 -26.21
N GLN A 493 15.18 -19.60 -26.71
CA GLN A 493 15.84 -19.29 -27.98
C GLN A 493 15.47 -20.32 -29.03
N LEU A 494 14.86 -19.90 -30.11
CA LEU A 494 14.56 -20.80 -31.24
C LEU A 494 15.79 -20.96 -32.15
N LYS A 495 16.15 -22.19 -32.46
CA LYS A 495 17.22 -22.51 -33.40
C LYS A 495 16.72 -22.59 -34.85
N SER A 496 15.43 -22.79 -35.03
CA SER A 496 14.76 -22.81 -36.32
C SER A 496 13.40 -22.14 -36.25
N LYS A 497 12.84 -21.78 -37.40
CA LYS A 497 11.49 -21.23 -37.46
C LYS A 497 10.50 -22.32 -37.01
N THR A 498 9.75 -22.04 -35.97
CA THR A 498 8.73 -22.93 -35.43
C THR A 498 7.35 -22.34 -35.72
N ASP A 499 6.50 -23.14 -36.35
CA ASP A 499 5.09 -22.81 -36.55
C ASP A 499 4.26 -23.41 -35.39
N GLY A 500 3.26 -22.65 -34.91
CA GLY A 500 2.36 -23.05 -33.81
C GLY A 500 2.83 -22.61 -32.44
N LYS A 501 2.12 -23.10 -31.42
CA LYS A 501 2.38 -22.79 -30.02
C LYS A 501 3.53 -23.63 -29.44
N ILE A 502 4.22 -23.05 -28.48
CA ILE A 502 5.25 -23.71 -27.67
C ILE A 502 4.70 -23.87 -26.25
N TYR A 503 5.00 -24.99 -25.65
CA TYR A 503 4.55 -25.34 -24.30
C TYR A 503 5.76 -25.55 -23.40
N VAL A 504 5.75 -24.87 -22.24
CA VAL A 504 6.76 -25.07 -21.20
C VAL A 504 6.04 -25.61 -19.97
N PRO A 505 6.03 -26.96 -19.76
CA PRO A 505 5.51 -27.56 -18.54
C PRO A 505 6.41 -27.22 -17.36
N ILE A 506 5.77 -26.93 -16.21
CA ILE A 506 6.43 -26.59 -14.94
C ILE A 506 5.78 -27.44 -13.85
N SER A 507 6.63 -28.12 -13.05
CA SER A 507 6.20 -28.88 -11.88
C SER A 507 6.83 -28.27 -10.63
N THR A 508 6.00 -27.88 -9.70
CA THR A 508 6.38 -27.40 -8.37
C THR A 508 6.20 -28.53 -7.35
N LEU A 509 4.98 -28.78 -6.91
CA LEU A 509 4.66 -29.87 -5.97
C LEU A 509 4.58 -31.24 -6.66
N GLY A 510 4.23 -31.30 -7.94
CA GLY A 510 4.12 -32.54 -8.71
C GLY A 510 2.85 -33.34 -8.42
N VAL A 511 1.73 -32.65 -8.20
CA VAL A 511 0.40 -33.27 -7.96
C VAL A 511 -0.50 -33.26 -9.19
N GLY A 512 -0.12 -32.52 -10.21
CA GLY A 512 -0.87 -32.41 -11.47
C GLY A 512 -0.78 -33.64 -12.35
N SER A 513 -1.16 -33.49 -13.61
CA SER A 513 -1.29 -34.60 -14.59
C SER A 513 0.00 -34.86 -15.36
N GLN A 514 0.15 -36.09 -15.89
CA GLN A 514 1.25 -36.48 -16.80
C GLN A 514 0.90 -36.23 -18.29
N LYS A 515 -0.20 -35.58 -18.57
CA LYS A 515 -0.63 -35.23 -19.95
C LYS A 515 -1.58 -34.04 -19.92
N ASP A 516 -1.66 -33.35 -21.04
CA ASP A 516 -2.76 -32.43 -21.36
C ASP A 516 -3.54 -32.94 -22.56
N ASN A 517 -4.80 -33.28 -22.34
CA ASN A 517 -5.66 -33.87 -23.36
C ASN A 517 -6.05 -32.83 -24.44
N THR A 518 -6.20 -31.56 -24.05
CA THR A 518 -6.61 -30.48 -24.97
C THR A 518 -5.48 -30.12 -25.94
N ARG A 519 -4.24 -30.07 -25.46
CA ARG A 519 -3.06 -29.68 -26.26
C ARG A 519 -2.35 -30.88 -26.86
N ASN A 520 -2.79 -32.09 -26.52
CA ASN A 520 -2.19 -33.34 -26.95
C ASN A 520 -0.69 -33.40 -26.68
N ILE A 521 -0.29 -33.16 -25.43
CA ILE A 521 1.08 -33.27 -24.95
C ILE A 521 1.15 -34.21 -23.74
N ALA A 522 2.28 -34.88 -23.60
CA ALA A 522 2.56 -35.74 -22.45
C ALA A 522 3.87 -35.32 -21.77
N PHE A 523 4.03 -35.68 -20.52
CA PHE A 523 5.17 -35.35 -19.69
C PHE A 523 5.74 -36.60 -19.02
N ASP A 524 7.03 -36.64 -18.83
CA ASP A 524 7.69 -37.74 -18.09
C ASP A 524 7.52 -37.61 -16.55
N LYS A 525 7.07 -36.44 -16.06
CA LYS A 525 6.76 -36.19 -14.66
C LYS A 525 5.37 -35.58 -14.51
N ASN A 526 4.77 -35.66 -13.30
CA ASN A 526 3.57 -34.92 -12.99
C ASN A 526 3.83 -33.41 -13.12
N THR A 527 2.92 -32.72 -13.74
CA THR A 527 3.08 -31.31 -14.13
C THR A 527 1.94 -30.49 -13.57
N ASP A 528 2.26 -29.41 -12.85
CA ASP A 528 1.27 -28.58 -12.17
C ASP A 528 0.85 -27.41 -13.05
N TYR A 529 1.74 -26.92 -13.92
CA TYR A 529 1.51 -25.74 -14.76
C TYR A 529 1.99 -25.95 -16.19
N ILE A 530 1.39 -25.21 -17.13
CA ILE A 530 1.84 -25.11 -18.52
C ILE A 530 1.92 -23.64 -18.89
N LEU A 531 3.10 -23.14 -19.24
CA LEU A 531 3.23 -21.87 -19.93
C LEU A 531 2.96 -22.12 -21.43
N GLU A 532 1.81 -21.64 -21.91
CA GLU A 532 1.43 -21.69 -23.31
C GLU A 532 1.89 -20.40 -24.00
N ILE A 533 2.85 -20.53 -24.90
CA ILE A 533 3.44 -19.41 -25.63
C ILE A 533 2.83 -19.35 -27.04
N ASP A 534 2.14 -18.27 -27.34
CA ASP A 534 1.59 -17.98 -28.67
C ASP A 534 2.23 -16.70 -29.23
N LYS A 535 3.06 -16.84 -30.25
CA LYS A 535 3.75 -15.69 -30.86
C LYS A 535 2.82 -14.70 -31.56
N ASN A 536 1.64 -15.12 -31.94
CA ASN A 536 0.67 -14.33 -32.71
C ASN A 536 -0.62 -14.07 -31.93
N GLY A 537 -0.69 -14.52 -30.68
CA GLY A 537 -1.86 -14.46 -29.84
C GLY A 537 -1.50 -14.19 -28.39
N GLU A 538 -2.35 -14.66 -27.50
CA GLU A 538 -2.20 -14.50 -26.05
C GLU A 538 -1.28 -15.59 -25.47
N THR A 539 -0.31 -15.18 -24.68
CA THR A 539 0.56 -16.08 -23.90
C THR A 539 0.03 -16.16 -22.48
N ARG A 540 -0.09 -17.38 -21.94
CA ARG A 540 -0.67 -17.58 -20.61
C ARG A 540 -0.03 -18.73 -19.84
N LEU A 541 -0.07 -18.59 -18.53
CA LEU A 541 0.19 -19.68 -17.60
C LEU A 541 -1.14 -20.35 -17.25
N LEU A 542 -1.16 -21.68 -17.34
CA LEU A 542 -2.30 -22.53 -16.98
C LEU A 542 -1.91 -23.39 -15.80
N THR A 543 -2.88 -23.75 -14.95
CA THR A 543 -2.69 -24.70 -13.86
C THR A 543 -3.45 -25.98 -14.14
N ASP A 544 -2.94 -27.13 -13.66
CA ASP A 544 -3.73 -28.37 -13.62
C ASP A 544 -5.02 -28.13 -12.83
N ALA A 545 -6.15 -28.62 -13.32
CA ALA A 545 -7.45 -28.38 -12.71
C ALA A 545 -7.49 -28.80 -11.23
N TYR A 546 -6.82 -29.91 -10.90
CA TYR A 546 -6.69 -30.42 -9.52
C TYR A 546 -5.87 -29.48 -8.60
N TYR A 547 -4.93 -28.68 -9.13
CA TYR A 547 -4.07 -27.78 -8.35
C TYR A 547 -4.45 -26.30 -8.48
N SER A 548 -5.70 -26.03 -8.90
CA SER A 548 -6.25 -24.69 -9.03
C SER A 548 -6.76 -24.16 -7.69
N THR A 549 -6.02 -23.27 -7.07
CA THR A 549 -6.40 -22.61 -5.81
C THR A 549 -7.66 -21.74 -5.96
N PHE A 550 -7.91 -21.15 -7.15
CA PHE A 550 -9.13 -20.42 -7.44
C PHE A 550 -10.37 -21.31 -7.27
N HIS A 551 -10.37 -22.51 -7.84
CA HIS A 551 -11.50 -23.43 -7.74
C HIS A 551 -11.66 -24.02 -6.33
N TYR A 552 -10.57 -24.23 -5.61
CA TYR A 552 -10.62 -24.76 -4.26
C TYR A 552 -11.03 -23.69 -3.24
N ILE A 553 -10.28 -22.59 -3.11
CA ILE A 553 -10.50 -21.61 -2.04
C ILE A 553 -11.78 -20.80 -2.30
N TYR A 554 -11.88 -20.19 -3.47
CA TYR A 554 -12.98 -19.29 -3.76
C TYR A 554 -14.21 -20.01 -4.32
N GLY A 555 -14.00 -21.03 -5.16
CA GLY A 555 -15.10 -21.82 -5.67
C GLY A 555 -15.79 -22.59 -4.55
N TYR A 556 -15.03 -23.37 -3.79
CA TYR A 556 -15.55 -24.18 -2.71
C TYR A 556 -15.90 -23.36 -1.45
N SER A 557 -14.98 -22.56 -0.92
CA SER A 557 -15.20 -21.83 0.34
C SER A 557 -16.26 -20.74 0.26
N LYS A 558 -16.54 -20.21 -0.93
CA LYS A 558 -17.63 -19.25 -1.18
C LYS A 558 -18.93 -19.94 -1.64
N GLY A 559 -18.95 -21.27 -1.70
CA GLY A 559 -20.13 -22.04 -2.07
C GLY A 559 -20.51 -21.99 -3.55
N VAL A 560 -19.60 -21.54 -4.42
CA VAL A 560 -19.80 -21.53 -5.88
C VAL A 560 -19.70 -22.93 -6.47
N PHE A 561 -18.84 -23.78 -5.89
CA PHE A 561 -18.63 -25.17 -6.27
C PHE A 561 -18.77 -26.09 -5.05
N ASP A 562 -19.26 -27.31 -5.27
CA ASP A 562 -19.16 -28.38 -4.26
C ASP A 562 -17.70 -28.84 -4.11
N PHE A 563 -17.35 -29.42 -2.96
CA PHE A 563 -16.01 -29.99 -2.73
C PHE A 563 -15.64 -31.06 -3.74
N ASP A 564 -16.56 -32.01 -3.96
CA ASP A 564 -16.44 -33.04 -4.99
C ASP A 564 -17.01 -32.52 -6.32
N ASN A 565 -16.14 -31.94 -7.15
CA ASN A 565 -16.48 -31.38 -8.44
C ASN A 565 -15.47 -31.85 -9.52
N ASP A 566 -15.64 -31.42 -10.76
CA ASP A 566 -14.77 -31.82 -11.87
C ASP A 566 -13.30 -31.41 -11.65
N TYR A 567 -13.03 -30.36 -10.86
CA TYR A 567 -11.66 -29.89 -10.54
C TYR A 567 -10.98 -30.73 -9.45
N SER A 568 -11.73 -31.49 -8.66
CA SER A 568 -11.17 -32.38 -7.61
C SER A 568 -10.64 -33.71 -8.16
N VAL A 569 -10.71 -33.94 -9.47
CA VAL A 569 -10.29 -35.20 -10.12
C VAL A 569 -8.79 -35.18 -10.41
N LYS A 570 -8.03 -36.00 -9.67
CA LYS A 570 -6.58 -36.18 -9.85
C LYS A 570 -6.25 -36.83 -11.19
N ASN A 571 -5.20 -36.33 -11.87
CA ASN A 571 -4.75 -36.82 -13.19
C ASN A 571 -5.80 -36.74 -14.30
N SER A 572 -6.68 -35.75 -14.27
CA SER A 572 -7.70 -35.55 -15.29
C SER A 572 -7.11 -35.26 -16.69
N GLY A 573 -5.92 -34.70 -16.75
CA GLY A 573 -5.28 -34.19 -17.98
C GLY A 573 -5.96 -32.91 -18.48
N GLU A 574 -6.57 -32.16 -17.58
CA GLU A 574 -7.23 -30.88 -17.84
C GLU A 574 -6.42 -29.74 -17.20
N TYR A 575 -6.13 -28.71 -17.98
CA TYR A 575 -5.46 -27.49 -17.52
C TYR A 575 -6.37 -26.29 -17.73
N VAL A 576 -6.54 -25.50 -16.67
CA VAL A 576 -7.48 -24.40 -16.58
C VAL A 576 -6.76 -23.05 -16.42
N ARG A 577 -7.50 -21.97 -16.61
CA ARG A 577 -6.98 -20.60 -16.40
C ARG A 577 -6.74 -20.34 -14.91
N ILE A 578 -5.67 -19.64 -14.61
CA ILE A 578 -5.43 -19.11 -13.26
C ILE A 578 -6.21 -17.80 -13.14
N GLN A 579 -7.03 -17.70 -12.12
CA GLN A 579 -7.95 -16.57 -11.90
C GLN A 579 -7.83 -16.06 -10.47
N MET A 580 -8.17 -14.78 -10.27
CA MET A 580 -8.27 -14.14 -8.94
C MET A 580 -9.55 -13.32 -8.86
N PHE A 581 -10.22 -13.34 -7.72
CA PHE A 581 -11.39 -12.53 -7.46
C PHE A 581 -11.03 -11.07 -7.22
N THR A 582 -11.90 -10.16 -7.69
CA THR A 582 -11.87 -8.72 -7.42
C THR A 582 -13.09 -8.25 -6.62
N SER A 583 -14.16 -9.05 -6.58
CA SER A 583 -15.27 -8.84 -5.64
C SER A 583 -16.03 -10.14 -5.36
N ASN A 584 -16.74 -10.17 -4.22
CA ASN A 584 -17.74 -11.18 -3.93
C ASN A 584 -19.06 -10.90 -4.70
N GLU A 585 -20.06 -11.80 -4.56
CA GLU A 585 -21.44 -11.48 -4.95
C GLU A 585 -21.91 -10.26 -4.15
N MET A 586 -22.55 -9.31 -4.82
CA MET A 586 -23.05 -8.07 -4.24
C MET A 586 -24.54 -7.90 -4.53
N TYR A 587 -25.31 -7.47 -3.53
CA TYR A 587 -26.68 -7.03 -3.74
C TYR A 587 -26.76 -5.51 -3.57
N LEU A 588 -27.11 -4.79 -4.63
CA LEU A 588 -27.28 -3.34 -4.62
C LEU A 588 -28.72 -3.00 -4.18
N PRO A 589 -28.93 -2.44 -2.96
CA PRO A 589 -30.27 -2.22 -2.42
C PRO A 589 -31.12 -1.25 -3.25
N ASP A 590 -30.56 -0.11 -3.63
CA ASP A 590 -31.28 0.94 -4.38
C ASP A 590 -31.68 0.50 -5.79
N ASP A 591 -30.85 -0.33 -6.42
CA ASP A 591 -31.09 -0.85 -7.77
C ASP A 591 -31.91 -2.15 -7.77
N ASN A 592 -32.10 -2.78 -6.60
CA ASN A 592 -32.66 -4.13 -6.45
C ASN A 592 -32.02 -5.12 -7.43
N LYS A 593 -30.68 -5.15 -7.45
CA LYS A 593 -29.86 -5.89 -8.41
C LYS A 593 -28.78 -6.68 -7.72
N THR A 594 -28.64 -7.96 -8.08
CA THR A 594 -27.48 -8.78 -7.72
C THR A 594 -26.41 -8.66 -8.80
N ILE A 595 -25.15 -8.48 -8.39
CA ILE A 595 -23.95 -8.54 -9.23
C ILE A 595 -23.22 -9.83 -8.83
N GLU A 596 -22.98 -10.68 -9.81
CA GLU A 596 -22.21 -11.91 -9.62
C GLU A 596 -20.75 -11.61 -9.23
N PRO A 597 -20.05 -12.53 -8.55
CA PRO A 597 -18.65 -12.35 -8.20
C PRO A 597 -17.80 -11.95 -9.40
N GLN A 598 -16.93 -10.97 -9.21
CA GLN A 598 -16.03 -10.51 -10.27
C GLN A 598 -14.64 -11.14 -10.10
N PHE A 599 -14.02 -11.48 -11.22
CA PHE A 599 -12.66 -12.05 -11.23
C PHE A 599 -11.98 -11.78 -12.58
N TYR A 600 -10.66 -11.84 -12.58
CA TYR A 600 -9.85 -11.69 -13.80
C TYR A 600 -8.89 -12.86 -13.99
N GLU A 601 -8.43 -13.07 -15.22
CA GLU A 601 -7.44 -14.10 -15.56
C GLU A 601 -6.03 -13.61 -15.17
N SER A 602 -5.57 -13.98 -13.98
CA SER A 602 -4.24 -13.62 -13.48
C SER A 602 -3.12 -14.38 -14.18
N GLY A 603 -3.43 -15.54 -14.78
CA GLY A 603 -2.50 -16.33 -15.60
C GLY A 603 -2.31 -15.79 -17.02
N LEU A 604 -3.09 -14.82 -17.48
CA LEU A 604 -2.87 -14.13 -18.76
C LEU A 604 -1.65 -13.21 -18.61
N LEU A 605 -0.57 -13.52 -19.34
CA LEU A 605 0.68 -12.79 -19.24
C LEU A 605 0.64 -11.50 -20.07
N LYS A 606 1.29 -10.45 -19.56
CA LYS A 606 1.34 -9.12 -20.19
C LYS A 606 2.64 -8.94 -20.97
N LEU A 607 2.53 -8.52 -22.23
CA LEU A 607 3.67 -8.21 -23.12
C LEU A 607 4.22 -6.81 -22.82
N GLY A 608 5.54 -6.67 -22.67
CA GLY A 608 6.20 -5.38 -22.51
C GLY A 608 7.65 -5.47 -22.06
N ILE A 609 8.19 -4.36 -21.57
CA ILE A 609 9.61 -4.22 -21.19
C ILE A 609 9.72 -3.86 -19.72
N THR A 610 10.62 -4.56 -19.00
CA THR A 610 10.87 -4.35 -17.56
C THR A 610 12.17 -3.59 -17.26
N ASP A 611 12.82 -3.00 -18.25
CA ASP A 611 13.99 -2.14 -18.04
C ASP A 611 13.55 -0.76 -17.52
N PRO A 612 13.85 -0.40 -16.24
CA PRO A 612 13.46 0.88 -15.67
C PRO A 612 14.04 2.10 -16.41
N ASP A 613 15.13 1.93 -17.14
CA ASP A 613 15.75 3.00 -17.93
C ASP A 613 15.06 3.20 -19.30
N SER A 614 14.15 2.31 -19.68
CA SER A 614 13.40 2.40 -20.93
C SER A 614 12.21 3.36 -20.82
N ASP A 615 11.96 4.12 -21.89
CA ASP A 615 10.71 4.90 -22.04
C ASP A 615 9.46 4.02 -22.14
N LYS A 616 9.64 2.72 -22.44
CA LYS A 616 8.58 1.71 -22.56
C LYS A 616 8.46 0.83 -21.31
N PHE A 617 9.13 1.22 -20.23
CA PHE A 617 9.07 0.49 -18.97
C PHE A 617 7.63 0.34 -18.48
N ASP A 618 7.29 -0.89 -18.11
CA ASP A 618 6.05 -1.23 -17.46
C ASP A 618 6.33 -2.31 -16.39
N ASN A 619 6.08 -1.95 -15.12
CA ASN A 619 6.32 -2.82 -13.98
C ASN A 619 5.38 -4.02 -13.90
N THR A 620 4.26 -4.00 -14.63
CA THR A 620 3.22 -5.04 -14.58
C THR A 620 3.36 -6.12 -15.63
N VAL A 621 4.35 -6.00 -16.55
CA VAL A 621 4.53 -6.96 -17.67
C VAL A 621 5.28 -8.21 -17.23
N ASP A 622 5.07 -9.27 -17.98
CA ASP A 622 5.58 -10.61 -17.67
C ASP A 622 6.52 -11.15 -18.74
N TYR A 623 6.38 -10.74 -20.00
CA TYR A 623 7.18 -11.30 -21.09
C TYR A 623 7.43 -10.34 -22.25
N TYR A 624 8.46 -10.67 -23.02
CA TYR A 624 8.75 -10.05 -24.30
C TYR A 624 9.12 -11.11 -25.36
N ILE A 625 8.67 -10.87 -26.60
CA ILE A 625 9.01 -11.73 -27.75
C ILE A 625 9.75 -10.87 -28.78
N ALA A 626 11.00 -11.21 -29.05
CA ALA A 626 11.78 -10.74 -30.19
C ALA A 626 11.89 -11.86 -31.23
N ASP A 627 12.43 -11.61 -32.40
CA ASP A 627 12.48 -12.53 -33.58
C ASP A 627 12.52 -14.03 -33.23
N ASN A 628 13.58 -14.48 -32.59
CA ASN A 628 13.81 -15.89 -32.23
C ASN A 628 14.05 -16.07 -30.72
N THR A 629 13.87 -15.05 -29.91
CA THR A 629 14.03 -15.07 -28.47
C THR A 629 12.73 -14.64 -27.77
N MET A 630 12.45 -15.28 -26.65
CA MET A 630 11.29 -14.99 -25.80
C MET A 630 11.74 -15.05 -24.36
N GLU A 631 11.46 -14.02 -23.59
CA GLU A 631 11.81 -13.93 -22.19
C GLU A 631 10.57 -13.78 -21.35
N PHE A 632 10.58 -14.39 -20.18
CA PHE A 632 9.47 -14.43 -19.23
C PHE A 632 9.97 -14.18 -17.82
N ARG A 633 9.18 -13.47 -17.03
CA ARG A 633 9.25 -13.48 -15.56
C ARG A 633 7.89 -13.92 -15.02
N ILE A 634 7.86 -15.01 -14.29
CA ILE A 634 6.64 -15.59 -13.73
C ILE A 634 6.65 -15.34 -12.23
N PRO A 635 5.69 -14.57 -11.69
CA PRO A 635 5.58 -14.39 -10.25
C PRO A 635 5.44 -15.73 -9.53
N TRP A 636 6.19 -15.94 -8.46
CA TRP A 636 6.16 -17.18 -7.70
C TRP A 636 4.76 -17.52 -7.20
N TYR A 637 3.98 -16.52 -6.82
CA TYR A 637 2.61 -16.70 -6.39
C TYR A 637 1.72 -17.43 -7.43
N LEU A 638 1.90 -17.16 -8.72
CA LEU A 638 1.14 -17.84 -9.78
C LEU A 638 1.52 -19.32 -9.93
N LEU A 639 2.62 -19.73 -9.33
CA LEU A 639 3.11 -21.12 -9.26
C LEU A 639 2.82 -21.78 -7.90
N ASN A 640 1.95 -21.18 -7.07
CA ASN A 640 1.68 -21.59 -5.68
C ASN A 640 2.93 -21.68 -4.81
N VAL A 641 4.00 -20.94 -5.15
CA VAL A 641 5.21 -20.82 -4.32
C VAL A 641 5.05 -19.56 -3.46
N MET A 642 4.90 -19.75 -2.15
CA MET A 642 4.57 -18.68 -1.20
C MET A 642 5.80 -18.10 -0.51
N ASN A 643 6.90 -18.85 -0.49
CA ASN A 643 8.20 -18.36 -0.04
C ASN A 643 9.30 -19.01 -0.88
N SER A 644 9.83 -18.27 -1.84
CA SER A 644 10.86 -18.75 -2.77
C SER A 644 12.20 -19.02 -2.09
N THR A 645 12.52 -18.34 -0.98
CA THR A 645 13.80 -18.52 -0.27
C THR A 645 13.88 -19.84 0.49
N GLN A 646 12.73 -20.42 0.83
CA GLN A 646 12.63 -21.72 1.51
C GLN A 646 12.01 -22.81 0.64
N GLY A 647 11.60 -22.46 -0.58
CA GLY A 647 10.86 -23.37 -1.45
C GLY A 647 9.48 -23.75 -0.89
N THR A 648 8.85 -22.88 -0.09
CA THR A 648 7.54 -23.14 0.51
C THR A 648 6.44 -23.01 -0.54
N VAL A 649 5.68 -24.10 -0.73
CA VAL A 649 4.57 -24.19 -1.68
C VAL A 649 3.27 -24.58 -0.99
N ILE A 650 2.15 -24.27 -1.61
CA ILE A 650 0.84 -24.78 -1.18
C ILE A 650 0.84 -26.30 -1.35
N ASN A 651 0.31 -27.03 -0.36
CA ASN A 651 0.24 -28.49 -0.33
C ASN A 651 -0.80 -29.07 -1.31
N ASP A 652 -0.98 -30.40 -1.27
CA ASP A 652 -2.08 -31.10 -1.95
C ASP A 652 -3.39 -30.91 -1.16
N PHE A 653 -4.03 -29.75 -1.32
CA PHE A 653 -5.18 -29.29 -0.52
C PHE A 653 -6.43 -30.16 -0.67
N TYR A 654 -6.66 -30.81 -1.81
CA TYR A 654 -7.78 -31.78 -1.93
C TYR A 654 -7.49 -33.06 -1.14
N SER A 655 -6.24 -33.53 -1.12
CA SER A 655 -5.86 -34.72 -0.36
C SER A 655 -5.87 -34.47 1.16
N GLU A 656 -5.46 -33.26 1.59
CA GLU A 656 -5.36 -32.89 3.00
C GLU A 656 -6.61 -32.21 3.54
N GLY A 657 -7.53 -31.79 2.66
CA GLY A 657 -8.78 -31.12 3.02
C GLY A 657 -8.63 -29.69 3.52
N SER A 658 -7.44 -29.10 3.39
CA SER A 658 -7.12 -27.74 3.83
C SER A 658 -5.93 -27.15 3.09
N ILE A 659 -5.82 -25.81 3.04
CA ILE A 659 -4.61 -25.13 2.60
C ILE A 659 -3.60 -25.18 3.74
N ASN A 660 -2.48 -25.82 3.48
CA ASN A 660 -1.28 -25.85 4.31
C ASN A 660 -0.06 -25.66 3.40
N PHE A 661 1.13 -25.72 3.96
CA PHE A 661 2.36 -25.49 3.24
C PHE A 661 3.35 -26.65 3.41
N THR A 662 4.13 -26.88 2.38
CA THR A 662 5.25 -27.83 2.40
C THR A 662 6.42 -27.25 1.65
N ASN A 663 7.63 -27.79 1.85
CA ASN A 663 8.82 -27.27 1.18
C ASN A 663 9.26 -28.21 0.06
N ILE A 664 9.59 -27.64 -1.09
CA ILE A 664 10.21 -28.31 -2.23
C ILE A 664 11.69 -27.92 -2.33
N LYS A 665 12.50 -28.78 -2.97
CA LYS A 665 13.94 -28.54 -3.15
C LYS A 665 14.32 -28.34 -4.61
N GLU A 666 13.40 -28.54 -5.52
CA GLU A 666 13.61 -28.44 -6.95
C GLU A 666 12.31 -28.15 -7.68
N LEU A 667 12.44 -27.54 -8.83
CA LEU A 667 11.40 -27.45 -9.86
C LEU A 667 11.73 -28.41 -10.99
N ASN A 668 10.74 -28.82 -11.78
CA ASN A 668 10.99 -29.52 -13.02
C ASN A 668 10.39 -28.74 -14.18
N ILE A 669 11.16 -28.48 -15.22
CA ILE A 669 10.77 -27.65 -16.37
C ILE A 669 11.15 -28.37 -17.66
N GLY A 670 10.24 -28.35 -18.65
CA GLY A 670 10.46 -28.90 -19.98
C GLY A 670 10.09 -27.89 -21.07
N ILE A 671 10.27 -28.27 -22.32
CA ILE A 671 9.84 -27.49 -23.49
C ILE A 671 9.49 -28.42 -24.65
N GLY A 672 8.40 -28.09 -25.38
CA GLY A 672 7.98 -28.85 -26.55
C GLY A 672 6.80 -28.22 -27.28
N LYS A 673 6.17 -28.99 -28.16
CA LYS A 673 5.02 -28.62 -28.99
C LYS A 673 3.93 -29.69 -28.93
N ALA A 674 2.79 -29.40 -29.51
CA ALA A 674 1.68 -30.37 -29.61
C ALA A 674 2.13 -31.70 -30.25
N GLY A 675 1.78 -32.80 -29.62
CA GLY A 675 2.17 -34.17 -30.02
C GLY A 675 3.43 -34.70 -29.37
N ASP A 676 4.18 -33.88 -28.63
CA ASP A 676 5.41 -34.28 -27.97
C ASP A 676 5.16 -35.05 -26.68
N ASN A 677 6.13 -35.90 -26.32
CA ASN A 677 6.35 -36.40 -24.98
C ASN A 677 7.53 -35.64 -24.39
N ILE A 678 7.26 -34.68 -23.54
CA ILE A 678 8.25 -33.69 -23.07
C ILE A 678 9.02 -34.25 -21.88
N GLU A 679 10.35 -34.31 -22.00
CA GLU A 679 11.26 -34.60 -20.91
C GLU A 679 11.51 -33.34 -20.08
N MET A 680 11.32 -33.45 -18.76
CA MET A 680 11.51 -32.36 -17.83
C MET A 680 12.86 -32.46 -17.11
N LYS A 681 13.53 -31.32 -16.95
CA LYS A 681 14.81 -31.20 -16.24
C LYS A 681 14.58 -30.63 -14.85
N SER A 682 15.26 -31.18 -13.86
CA SER A 682 15.25 -30.69 -12.50
C SER A 682 16.14 -29.45 -12.36
N ILE A 683 15.62 -28.45 -11.66
CA ILE A 683 16.30 -27.20 -11.30
C ILE A 683 16.29 -27.11 -9.77
N PRO A 684 17.45 -27.17 -9.12
CA PRO A 684 17.50 -27.05 -7.67
C PRO A 684 17.10 -25.65 -7.20
N LEU A 685 16.37 -25.59 -6.09
CA LEU A 685 16.10 -24.37 -5.36
C LEU A 685 17.08 -24.24 -4.20
N GLU A 686 17.74 -23.11 -4.11
CA GLU A 686 18.68 -22.80 -3.02
C GLU A 686 17.92 -22.22 -1.83
N GLU A 687 18.09 -22.83 -0.67
CA GLU A 687 17.53 -22.31 0.57
C GLU A 687 18.36 -21.10 1.02
N LYS A 688 17.67 -19.96 1.22
CA LYS A 688 18.25 -18.72 1.76
C LYS A 688 17.68 -18.45 3.14
N GLN A 689 18.50 -18.02 4.08
CA GLN A 689 18.04 -17.65 5.42
C GLN A 689 17.28 -16.32 5.45
N GLN A 690 17.56 -15.43 4.52
CA GLN A 690 16.98 -14.11 4.43
C GLN A 690 16.85 -13.67 2.97
N SER A 691 15.78 -12.94 2.66
CA SER A 691 15.58 -12.32 1.35
C SER A 691 16.55 -11.18 1.14
N SER A 692 17.00 -11.00 -0.10
CA SER A 692 17.74 -9.81 -0.53
C SER A 692 16.82 -8.88 -1.34
N TYR A 693 17.12 -7.59 -1.31
CA TYR A 693 16.36 -6.58 -2.06
C TYR A 693 17.23 -5.36 -2.38
N HIS A 694 16.77 -4.57 -3.34
CA HIS A 694 17.26 -3.22 -3.60
C HIS A 694 16.08 -2.27 -3.76
N THR A 695 16.35 -0.97 -3.66
CA THR A 695 15.30 0.06 -3.74
C THR A 695 15.56 1.03 -4.88
N ARG A 696 14.50 1.56 -5.46
CA ARG A 696 14.54 2.66 -6.40
C ARG A 696 13.31 3.55 -6.29
N LEU A 697 13.43 4.81 -6.72
CA LEU A 697 12.27 5.68 -6.90
C LEU A 697 11.46 5.23 -8.12
N LYS A 698 10.13 5.12 -7.96
CA LYS A 698 9.21 4.82 -9.07
C LYS A 698 9.08 6.01 -10.04
N LYS A 699 8.58 5.76 -11.24
CA LYS A 699 8.26 6.83 -12.21
C LYS A 699 7.23 7.82 -11.69
N SER A 700 6.37 7.41 -10.77
CA SER A 700 5.41 8.27 -10.07
C SER A 700 6.06 9.39 -9.27
N TYR A 701 7.28 9.20 -8.74
CA TYR A 701 8.01 10.21 -7.97
C TYR A 701 8.19 11.54 -8.73
N GLU A 702 8.70 11.50 -9.95
CA GLU A 702 8.92 12.72 -10.74
C GLU A 702 7.60 13.41 -11.12
N ILE A 703 6.53 12.64 -11.38
CA ILE A 703 5.21 13.20 -11.67
C ILE A 703 4.66 13.93 -10.45
N LEU A 704 4.74 13.30 -9.27
CA LEU A 704 4.32 13.89 -8.01
C LEU A 704 5.15 15.12 -7.64
N LYS A 705 6.46 15.08 -7.85
CA LYS A 705 7.37 16.20 -7.62
C LYS A 705 6.96 17.46 -8.39
N GLU A 706 6.66 17.33 -9.68
CA GLU A 706 6.21 18.44 -10.51
C GLU A 706 4.79 18.92 -10.14
N TYR A 707 3.96 18.02 -9.64
CA TYR A 707 2.62 18.37 -9.18
C TYR A 707 2.64 19.11 -7.83
N LEU A 708 3.31 18.54 -6.82
CA LEU A 708 3.33 19.09 -5.46
C LEU A 708 3.98 20.49 -5.39
N LYS A 709 4.88 20.81 -6.31
CA LYS A 709 5.43 22.15 -6.49
C LYS A 709 4.37 23.21 -6.75
N LYS A 710 3.23 22.84 -7.34
CA LYS A 710 2.12 23.74 -7.72
C LYS A 710 1.08 23.89 -6.62
N VAL A 711 1.09 23.03 -5.60
CA VAL A 711 0.20 23.08 -4.44
C VAL A 711 0.76 24.09 -3.43
N LYS A 712 0.06 25.24 -3.29
CA LYS A 712 0.49 26.37 -2.42
C LYS A 712 -0.67 26.85 -1.55
#